data_5f80e8d93540f79c0eab0a9f4cb7e9ab
#
_entry.id   5f80e8d93540f79c0eab0a9f4cb7e9ab
#
_cell.length_a   1.000
_cell.length_b   1.000
_cell.length_c   1.000
_cell.angle_alpha   90.00
_cell.angle_beta   90.00
_cell.angle_gamma   90.00
#
_symmetry.space_group_name_H-M   'P 1'
#
loop_
_entity.id
_entity.type
_entity.pdbx_description
1 polymer ?
#
loop_
_entity_poly.entity_id
_entity_poly.type
_entity_poly.pdbx_seq_one_letter_code
_entity_poly.pdbx_strand_id
1 'polypeptide(L)'
;MGLKFTEDTVKCLCNARKLADMNNSELVSWRELLGGILLHKGPARQILDECVPGKMYLIRTLCTIEADEASLQGDDIIEEVCDEAIRTLRVDCKRILIRAQTFSMRMGNYGIILPEHMFYLLVQEDNVKALIQRGSGDVSKMMMKIRIFLRSVKLKDPEDNEDQRGSIFDSEDTGGDLDGDIRKDGKPGRRPGASGRPDRGGRSKHKTLDEFGKDLTALAKDNKIDPVIGREQEIARVIQILARRTKNNPCLIGDPGVGKTAIAEGLAYKIVQGDVPAILKNKVIYSVDIGGMVAGSKYRGDFEERIKNMLKEASSDPNIILFIDELHTIVGAGESSEGSLDAANMMKPMLTKGALQIIGATTAKEYGKFIEKDAALERRFMKVQVDEPSEEDTVAILKGLRPKYEEHHHIEICDSAIDAAVKLSSRYITEKFLPDKAIDLIDEAAARARVRLTDDVDAESIGKQIKEIEQEKIEAVEKMDFEKAQELKERQDGLKAQLTAVEAAVKPQGEDGKAGKDEPISYIGKITEDDISQILSEMTNIPVTKLTESDNERLKTLEDELRKRVIGQDEAVTAVAKAIRRSRLGLKDPTKPSGSFIFLGTTGVGKTELAKALAEVMFGSEDALIRVDMSEYMEKNDVSKLIGAPPGYVGYDEGGGQLTDKVRTHPYSVILFDEIEKAHVDVFNTMLQVLDDGRLTDSHGRTVDFKNTIIIMTSNVGAKMLTAAAGRRIGFGTINDDDDDELSREGLYGGKSYDEAKTVVIDELKKTFTPEFINRVDELIFFRMLNHDSLIKIVDIMIGNVASRLEDKNIVIRLTDKAKDFTVAKGYDPQFGARPLRRAIQSLIEDRLAEALLDGVVHEGEVAVFDVDPSLSPDDYKDAPASAMIVTSESEVTDPATV
;
A
#
# COMPACT_ATOMS: atom_id res chain seq x y z
N MET A 1 -23.33 10.96 11.96
CA MET A 1 -23.01 10.21 13.20
C MET A 1 -22.56 11.20 14.24
N GLY A 2 -23.26 11.30 15.39
CA GLY A 2 -22.84 12.16 16.48
C GLY A 2 -21.53 11.64 17.11
N LEU A 3 -20.60 12.55 17.41
CA LEU A 3 -19.39 12.20 18.15
C LEU A 3 -19.79 11.78 19.57
N LYS A 4 -19.31 10.62 20.03
CA LYS A 4 -19.57 10.12 21.40
C LYS A 4 -18.31 10.37 22.25
N PHE A 5 -18.47 10.98 23.41
CA PHE A 5 -17.37 11.35 24.29
C PHE A 5 -17.55 10.74 25.69
N THR A 6 -16.44 10.47 26.35
CA THR A 6 -16.45 10.22 27.79
C THR A 6 -16.57 11.54 28.56
N GLU A 7 -17.03 11.46 29.81
CA GLU A 7 -17.12 12.63 30.69
C GLU A 7 -15.79 13.39 30.81
N ASP A 8 -14.68 12.67 30.90
CA ASP A 8 -13.32 13.23 30.94
C ASP A 8 -12.95 13.95 29.65
N THR A 9 -13.41 13.45 28.49
CA THR A 9 -13.19 14.12 27.21
C THR A 9 -13.98 15.43 27.13
N VAL A 10 -15.21 15.43 27.63
CA VAL A 10 -16.01 16.65 27.75
C VAL A 10 -15.32 17.69 28.63
N LYS A 11 -14.80 17.29 29.79
CA LYS A 11 -14.00 18.18 30.66
C LYS A 11 -12.77 18.74 29.93
N CYS A 12 -12.06 17.93 29.17
CA CYS A 12 -10.92 18.40 28.38
C CYS A 12 -11.31 19.43 27.31
N LEU A 13 -12.45 19.23 26.63
CA LEU A 13 -12.97 20.19 25.64
C LEU A 13 -13.42 21.50 26.28
N CYS A 14 -14.09 21.43 27.42
CA CYS A 14 -14.48 22.62 28.18
C CYS A 14 -13.25 23.42 28.65
N ASN A 15 -12.21 22.71 29.13
CA ASN A 15 -10.98 23.38 29.52
C ASN A 15 -10.26 23.99 28.29
N ALA A 16 -10.30 23.36 27.14
CA ALA A 16 -9.74 23.91 25.90
C ALA A 16 -10.48 25.20 25.48
N ARG A 17 -11.80 25.27 25.63
CA ARG A 17 -12.56 26.47 25.34
C ARG A 17 -12.23 27.59 26.32
N LYS A 18 -12.20 27.32 27.64
CA LYS A 18 -11.79 28.27 28.66
C LYS A 18 -10.40 28.88 28.37
N LEU A 19 -9.44 28.03 27.93
CA LEU A 19 -8.12 28.49 27.51
C LEU A 19 -8.14 29.39 26.28
N ALA A 20 -9.02 29.09 25.30
CA ALA A 20 -9.19 29.93 24.13
C ALA A 20 -9.75 31.30 24.51
N ASP A 21 -10.72 31.36 25.41
CA ASP A 21 -11.28 32.63 25.93
C ASP A 21 -10.23 33.43 26.68
N MET A 22 -9.40 32.80 27.52
CA MET A 22 -8.30 33.46 28.21
C MET A 22 -7.22 33.97 27.25
N ASN A 23 -7.00 33.30 26.13
CA ASN A 23 -6.07 33.74 25.09
C ASN A 23 -6.68 34.75 24.10
N ASN A 24 -7.91 35.21 24.32
CA ASN A 24 -8.71 36.07 23.43
C ASN A 24 -8.83 35.49 22.00
N SER A 25 -8.94 34.14 21.89
CA SER A 25 -9.06 33.46 20.62
C SER A 25 -10.52 33.02 20.40
N GLU A 26 -11.09 33.42 19.27
CA GLU A 26 -12.45 33.00 18.88
C GLU A 26 -12.53 31.50 18.54
N LEU A 27 -11.40 30.89 18.14
CA LEU A 27 -11.32 29.52 17.71
C LEU A 27 -10.36 28.70 18.58
N VAL A 28 -10.78 27.50 18.95
CA VAL A 28 -9.95 26.54 19.69
C VAL A 28 -8.98 25.88 18.71
N SER A 29 -7.67 26.13 18.89
CA SER A 29 -6.60 25.53 18.10
C SER A 29 -6.01 24.27 18.77
N TRP A 30 -5.04 23.64 18.14
CA TRP A 30 -4.34 22.48 18.70
C TRP A 30 -3.63 22.82 20.03
N ARG A 31 -3.26 24.10 20.27
CA ARG A 31 -2.63 24.53 21.51
C ARG A 31 -3.59 24.47 22.69
N GLU A 32 -4.75 25.09 22.53
CA GLU A 32 -5.79 25.06 23.54
C GLU A 32 -6.33 23.65 23.76
N LEU A 33 -6.46 22.85 22.68
CA LEU A 33 -6.90 21.47 22.79
C LEU A 33 -5.89 20.61 23.57
N LEU A 34 -4.61 20.75 23.27
CA LEU A 34 -3.53 20.09 24.03
C LEU A 34 -3.50 20.60 25.49
N GLY A 35 -3.63 21.90 25.69
CA GLY A 35 -3.70 22.51 27.02
C GLY A 35 -4.87 21.96 27.84
N GLY A 36 -6.06 21.84 27.24
CA GLY A 36 -7.25 21.29 27.89
C GLY A 36 -7.06 19.83 28.35
N ILE A 37 -6.38 19.00 27.55
CA ILE A 37 -6.03 17.62 27.91
C ILE A 37 -5.01 17.60 29.06
N LEU A 38 -4.02 18.50 29.06
CA LEU A 38 -2.98 18.54 30.06
C LEU A 38 -3.43 19.12 31.40
N LEU A 39 -4.45 19.96 31.41
CA LEU A 39 -5.06 20.49 32.64
C LEU A 39 -5.93 19.43 33.34
N HIS A 40 -6.43 18.47 32.59
CA HIS A 40 -7.19 17.37 33.17
C HIS A 40 -6.28 16.40 33.92
N LYS A 41 -6.65 16.03 35.16
CA LYS A 41 -5.88 15.07 36.00
C LYS A 41 -6.20 13.65 35.59
N GLY A 42 -5.82 13.24 34.36
CA GLY A 42 -6.06 11.92 33.81
C GLY A 42 -4.76 11.20 33.39
N PRO A 43 -4.88 9.97 32.86
CA PRO A 43 -3.76 9.17 32.41
C PRO A 43 -2.90 9.85 31.34
N ALA A 44 -3.49 10.68 30.45
CA ALA A 44 -2.77 11.46 29.46
C ALA A 44 -1.74 12.40 30.10
N ARG A 45 -2.12 13.07 31.20
CA ARG A 45 -1.22 13.94 31.97
C ARG A 45 -0.13 13.13 32.69
N GLN A 46 -0.47 12.00 33.29
CA GLN A 46 0.52 11.13 33.95
C GLN A 46 1.60 10.67 32.97
N ILE A 47 1.20 10.22 31.79
CA ILE A 47 2.14 9.81 30.72
C ILE A 47 3.04 10.98 30.29
N LEU A 48 2.51 12.19 30.20
CA LEU A 48 3.31 13.38 29.89
C LEU A 48 4.32 13.67 31.02
N ASP A 49 3.87 13.64 32.27
CA ASP A 49 4.69 13.90 33.46
C ASP A 49 5.88 12.95 33.55
N GLU A 50 5.71 11.70 33.12
CA GLU A 50 6.76 10.69 33.08
C GLU A 50 7.71 10.80 31.88
N CYS A 51 7.25 11.37 30.76
CA CYS A 51 8.01 11.42 29.52
C CYS A 51 8.68 12.77 29.25
N VAL A 52 8.25 13.85 29.93
CA VAL A 52 8.77 15.22 29.68
C VAL A 52 9.27 15.85 30.99
N PRO A 53 10.59 15.86 31.21
CA PRO A 53 11.17 16.51 32.40
C PRO A 53 10.88 18.02 32.49
N GLY A 54 10.74 18.70 31.33
CA GLY A 54 10.48 20.13 31.23
C GLY A 54 9.00 20.54 31.18
N LYS A 55 8.10 19.81 31.86
CA LYS A 55 6.65 19.99 31.80
C LYS A 55 6.18 21.44 32.05
N MET A 56 6.81 22.16 32.96
CA MET A 56 6.47 23.55 33.23
C MET A 56 6.74 24.50 32.04
N TYR A 57 7.72 24.17 31.21
CA TYR A 57 7.95 24.88 29.95
C TYR A 57 6.79 24.67 28.97
N LEU A 58 6.29 23.45 28.85
CA LEU A 58 5.15 23.13 27.99
C LEU A 58 3.89 23.90 28.44
N ILE A 59 3.56 23.84 29.73
CA ILE A 59 2.38 24.51 30.27
C ILE A 59 2.50 26.04 30.06
N ARG A 60 3.63 26.63 30.34
CA ARG A 60 3.87 28.08 30.11
C ARG A 60 3.84 28.49 28.64
N THR A 61 4.22 27.57 27.73
CA THR A 61 4.21 27.88 26.29
C THR A 61 2.80 27.76 25.72
N LEU A 62 1.94 26.89 26.30
CA LEU A 62 0.57 26.67 25.89
C LEU A 62 -0.39 27.71 26.51
N CYS A 63 -0.14 28.07 27.77
CA CYS A 63 -0.87 29.12 28.47
C CYS A 63 -0.06 30.43 28.42
N THR A 64 -0.51 31.40 27.63
CA THR A 64 0.15 32.71 27.46
C THR A 64 0.05 33.56 28.72
N ILE A 65 -0.68 33.16 29.74
CA ILE A 65 -0.94 33.84 31.02
C ILE A 65 -0.51 32.88 32.14
N GLU A 66 0.07 33.43 33.22
CA GLU A 66 0.24 32.70 34.50
C GLU A 66 -1.13 32.35 35.08
N ALA A 67 -1.79 31.36 34.49
CA ALA A 67 -3.06 30.87 35.04
C ALA A 67 -2.73 30.00 36.25
N ASP A 68 -3.24 30.39 37.40
CA ASP A 68 -3.22 29.54 38.59
C ASP A 68 -4.05 28.29 38.30
N GLU A 69 -3.43 27.09 38.44
CA GLU A 69 -4.14 25.80 38.23
C GLU A 69 -5.49 25.74 39.00
N ALA A 70 -5.62 26.46 40.08
CA ALA A 70 -6.80 26.52 40.90
C ALA A 70 -7.98 27.29 40.26
N SER A 71 -7.73 28.24 39.37
CA SER A 71 -8.76 29.04 38.72
C SER A 71 -9.43 28.37 37.52
N LEU A 72 -8.83 27.30 37.02
CA LEU A 72 -9.32 26.50 35.87
C LEU A 72 -10.12 25.25 36.29
N GLN A 73 -10.07 24.85 37.54
CA GLN A 73 -10.80 23.70 38.10
C GLN A 73 -12.18 24.12 38.62
N GLY A 74 -13.10 24.32 37.74
CA GLY A 74 -14.54 24.32 38.08
C GLY A 74 -15.14 22.98 37.66
N ASP A 75 -15.69 22.22 38.59
CA ASP A 75 -16.25 20.87 38.37
C ASP A 75 -17.61 20.87 37.62
N ASP A 76 -18.09 21.99 37.17
CA ASP A 76 -19.36 22.07 36.48
C ASP A 76 -19.23 21.75 34.99
N ILE A 77 -19.74 20.60 34.64
CA ILE A 77 -19.92 20.19 33.23
C ILE A 77 -21.17 20.92 32.73
N ILE A 78 -20.97 21.98 31.95
CA ILE A 78 -22.07 22.65 31.26
C ILE A 78 -22.07 22.09 29.84
N GLU A 79 -23.07 21.26 29.46
CA GLU A 79 -23.21 20.68 28.10
C GLU A 79 -23.16 21.77 27.01
N GLU A 80 -23.71 22.94 27.27
CA GLU A 80 -23.65 24.11 26.37
C GLU A 80 -22.21 24.55 26.05
N VAL A 81 -21.29 24.50 27.02
CA VAL A 81 -19.89 24.89 26.82
C VAL A 81 -19.15 23.85 25.97
N CYS A 82 -19.51 22.55 26.06
CA CYS A 82 -18.95 21.52 25.24
C CYS A 82 -19.35 21.67 23.78
N ASP A 83 -20.64 21.92 23.53
CA ASP A 83 -21.15 22.16 22.17
C ASP A 83 -20.55 23.42 21.55
N GLU A 84 -20.36 24.47 22.32
CA GLU A 84 -19.66 25.68 21.90
C GLU A 84 -18.18 25.39 21.60
N ALA A 85 -17.48 24.60 22.43
CA ALA A 85 -16.12 24.19 22.20
C ALA A 85 -15.98 23.41 20.89
N ILE A 86 -16.90 22.49 20.58
CA ILE A 86 -16.88 21.71 19.34
C ILE A 86 -17.15 22.60 18.11
N ARG A 87 -18.10 23.55 18.22
CA ARG A 87 -18.43 24.47 17.12
C ARG A 87 -17.26 25.41 16.79
N THR A 88 -16.56 25.88 17.82
CA THR A 88 -15.42 26.81 17.69
C THR A 88 -14.09 26.16 17.43
N LEU A 89 -14.00 24.83 17.31
CA LEU A 89 -12.79 24.12 16.91
C LEU A 89 -12.34 24.50 15.48
N ARG A 90 -11.07 24.75 15.29
CA ARG A 90 -10.45 24.89 13.96
C ARG A 90 -10.59 23.58 13.16
N VAL A 91 -10.57 23.70 11.84
CA VAL A 91 -10.76 22.57 10.91
C VAL A 91 -9.80 21.43 11.21
N ASP A 92 -8.54 21.73 11.52
CA ASP A 92 -7.53 20.73 11.86
C ASP A 92 -7.88 19.96 13.13
N CYS A 93 -8.38 20.66 14.16
CA CYS A 93 -8.82 20.03 15.41
C CYS A 93 -10.09 19.18 15.23
N LYS A 94 -11.03 19.61 14.35
CA LYS A 94 -12.19 18.80 13.98
C LYS A 94 -11.78 17.50 13.30
N ARG A 95 -10.78 17.54 12.41
CA ARG A 95 -10.20 16.33 11.80
C ARG A 95 -9.58 15.40 12.84
N ILE A 96 -8.91 15.94 13.86
CA ILE A 96 -8.35 15.12 14.96
C ILE A 96 -9.46 14.38 15.71
N LEU A 97 -10.60 15.01 15.99
CA LEU A 97 -11.73 14.35 16.67
C LEU A 97 -12.34 13.22 15.83
N ILE A 98 -12.52 13.44 14.52
CA ILE A 98 -13.04 12.41 13.61
C ILE A 98 -12.06 11.23 13.53
N ARG A 99 -10.77 11.50 13.40
CA ARG A 99 -9.72 10.46 13.44
C ARG A 99 -9.68 9.74 14.78
N ALA A 100 -9.92 10.45 15.91
CA ALA A 100 -9.96 9.86 17.23
C ALA A 100 -11.15 8.90 17.38
N GLN A 101 -12.31 9.23 16.83
CA GLN A 101 -13.46 8.33 16.78
C GLN A 101 -13.16 7.06 15.98
N THR A 102 -12.60 7.22 14.78
CA THR A 102 -12.20 6.08 13.93
C THR A 102 -11.14 5.22 14.63
N PHE A 103 -10.19 5.84 15.31
CA PHE A 103 -9.16 5.13 16.06
C PHE A 103 -9.73 4.38 17.26
N SER A 104 -10.69 4.98 17.99
CA SER A 104 -11.44 4.36 19.07
C SER A 104 -12.21 3.11 18.59
N MET A 105 -12.87 3.18 17.43
CA MET A 105 -13.55 2.04 16.82
C MET A 105 -12.56 0.89 16.51
N ARG A 106 -11.40 1.21 15.92
CA ARG A 106 -10.36 0.21 15.62
C ARG A 106 -9.77 -0.45 16.88
N MET A 107 -9.82 0.24 18.02
CA MET A 107 -9.36 -0.29 19.31
C MET A 107 -10.45 -1.07 20.08
N GLY A 108 -11.66 -1.19 19.52
CA GLY A 108 -12.79 -1.91 20.11
C GLY A 108 -13.52 -1.13 21.20
N ASN A 109 -13.48 0.19 21.18
CA ASN A 109 -14.12 1.08 22.16
C ASN A 109 -15.36 1.78 21.59
N TYR A 110 -16.08 1.16 20.66
CA TYR A 110 -17.40 1.58 20.11
C TYR A 110 -17.46 3.03 19.61
N GLY A 111 -16.34 3.60 19.21
CA GLY A 111 -16.26 4.99 18.72
C GLY A 111 -16.41 6.06 19.82
N ILE A 112 -16.34 5.68 21.07
CA ILE A 112 -16.32 6.61 22.21
C ILE A 112 -14.91 7.20 22.34
N ILE A 113 -14.80 8.50 22.36
CA ILE A 113 -13.52 9.21 22.37
C ILE A 113 -13.07 9.43 23.81
N LEU A 114 -11.89 8.93 24.15
CA LEU A 114 -11.16 9.18 25.39
C LEU A 114 -10.16 10.35 25.17
N PRO A 115 -9.75 11.08 26.24
CA PRO A 115 -8.70 12.10 26.14
C PRO A 115 -7.41 11.56 25.53
N GLU A 116 -7.05 10.30 25.83
CA GLU A 116 -5.85 9.63 25.33
C GLU A 116 -5.90 9.33 23.85
N HIS A 117 -7.08 9.12 23.25
CA HIS A 117 -7.22 9.00 21.79
C HIS A 117 -6.87 10.34 21.11
N MET A 118 -7.36 11.45 21.61
CA MET A 118 -7.03 12.78 21.11
C MET A 118 -5.54 13.11 21.33
N PHE A 119 -5.03 12.81 22.51
CA PHE A 119 -3.62 13.04 22.86
C PHE A 119 -2.67 12.24 21.95
N TYR A 120 -2.98 10.98 21.67
CA TYR A 120 -2.20 10.14 20.75
C TYR A 120 -2.09 10.76 19.36
N LEU A 121 -3.18 11.30 18.83
CA LEU A 121 -3.20 11.92 17.51
C LEU A 121 -2.53 13.29 17.51
N LEU A 122 -2.73 14.09 18.57
CA LEU A 122 -2.05 15.37 18.72
C LEU A 122 -0.52 15.22 18.77
N VAL A 123 -0.02 14.18 19.46
CA VAL A 123 1.44 13.91 19.53
C VAL A 123 2.01 13.50 18.17
N GLN A 124 1.19 13.10 17.19
CA GLN A 124 1.65 12.82 15.82
C GLN A 124 1.83 14.07 14.97
N GLU A 125 1.21 15.19 15.34
CA GLU A 125 1.35 16.47 14.62
C GLU A 125 2.76 17.07 14.84
N ASP A 126 3.38 17.52 13.76
CA ASP A 126 4.79 17.99 13.81
C ASP A 126 5.01 19.18 14.75
N ASN A 127 4.03 20.07 14.83
CA ASN A 127 4.05 21.20 15.76
C ASN A 127 4.09 20.75 17.23
N VAL A 128 3.35 19.70 17.56
CA VAL A 128 3.29 19.12 18.91
C VAL A 128 4.54 18.33 19.21
N LYS A 129 5.07 17.55 18.25
CA LYS A 129 6.37 16.86 18.37
C LYS A 129 7.49 17.84 18.67
N ALA A 130 7.58 18.91 17.89
CA ALA A 130 8.59 19.94 18.09
C ALA A 130 8.50 20.60 19.47
N LEU A 131 7.28 20.83 19.97
CA LEU A 131 7.05 21.38 21.30
C LEU A 131 7.51 20.44 22.41
N ILE A 132 7.17 19.15 22.30
CA ILE A 132 7.56 18.11 23.26
C ILE A 132 9.09 17.94 23.28
N GLN A 133 9.73 17.92 22.12
CA GLN A 133 11.18 17.81 21.99
C GLN A 133 11.92 19.02 22.60
N ARG A 134 11.37 20.24 22.45
CA ARG A 134 11.91 21.44 23.12
C ARG A 134 11.82 21.35 24.64
N GLY A 135 10.84 20.64 25.18
CA GLY A 135 10.73 20.30 26.59
C GLY A 135 11.62 19.12 27.03
N SER A 136 12.56 18.68 26.18
CA SER A 136 13.41 17.49 26.40
C SER A 136 12.61 16.20 26.58
N GLY A 137 11.45 16.11 25.95
CA GLY A 137 10.57 14.93 25.98
C GLY A 137 10.91 13.93 24.89
N ASP A 138 10.75 12.64 25.20
CA ASP A 138 10.86 11.51 24.26
C ASP A 138 9.49 11.17 23.68
N VAL A 139 9.25 11.62 22.44
CA VAL A 139 8.00 11.41 21.70
C VAL A 139 7.73 9.91 21.46
N SER A 140 8.75 9.13 21.15
CA SER A 140 8.60 7.70 20.84
C SER A 140 8.16 6.92 22.07
N LYS A 141 8.80 7.19 23.22
CA LYS A 141 8.46 6.60 24.51
C LYS A 141 7.04 7.00 24.96
N MET A 142 6.65 8.27 24.71
CA MET A 142 5.32 8.77 25.03
C MET A 142 4.26 8.06 24.18
N MET A 143 4.43 7.99 22.85
CA MET A 143 3.51 7.29 21.96
C MET A 143 3.35 5.80 22.32
N MET A 144 4.44 5.14 22.70
CA MET A 144 4.40 3.75 23.15
C MET A 144 3.56 3.59 24.43
N LYS A 145 3.75 4.46 25.42
CA LYS A 145 2.98 4.42 26.66
C LYS A 145 1.49 4.70 26.43
N ILE A 146 1.13 5.69 25.62
CA ILE A 146 -0.27 5.96 25.28
C ILE A 146 -0.90 4.74 24.60
N ARG A 147 -0.18 4.09 23.68
CA ARG A 147 -0.65 2.88 23.01
C ARG A 147 -0.88 1.71 23.94
N ILE A 148 0.03 1.51 24.91
CA ILE A 148 -0.11 0.46 25.93
C ILE A 148 -1.35 0.74 26.79
N PHE A 149 -1.52 1.97 27.23
CA PHE A 149 -2.69 2.38 27.99
C PHE A 149 -3.99 2.15 27.22
N LEU A 150 -4.08 2.64 25.98
CA LEU A 150 -5.29 2.48 25.15
C LEU A 150 -5.64 1.01 24.86
N ARG A 151 -4.66 0.11 24.83
CA ARG A 151 -4.91 -1.34 24.71
C ARG A 151 -5.46 -1.97 25.99
N SER A 152 -5.16 -1.40 27.14
CA SER A 152 -5.64 -1.90 28.43
C SER A 152 -7.07 -1.44 28.77
N VAL A 153 -7.54 -0.36 28.14
CA VAL A 153 -8.89 0.20 28.37
C VAL A 153 -9.87 -0.43 27.41
N LYS A 154 -10.88 -1.13 27.95
CA LYS A 154 -12.05 -1.60 27.20
C LYS A 154 -13.29 -0.92 27.76
N LEU A 155 -13.95 -0.12 26.96
CA LEU A 155 -15.24 0.48 27.30
C LEU A 155 -16.35 -0.54 27.01
N LYS A 156 -17.41 -0.52 27.83
CA LYS A 156 -18.61 -1.34 27.62
C LYS A 156 -19.50 -0.68 26.56
N ASP A 157 -20.30 -1.50 25.88
CA ASP A 157 -21.25 -1.01 24.89
C ASP A 157 -22.28 -0.07 25.56
N PRO A 158 -22.52 1.12 25.02
CA PRO A 158 -23.52 2.05 25.57
C PRO A 158 -24.95 1.53 25.49
N GLU A 159 -25.25 0.51 24.66
CA GLU A 159 -26.60 -0.05 24.49
C GLU A 159 -26.96 -1.09 25.57
N ASP A 160 -26.01 -1.58 26.35
CA ASP A 160 -26.25 -2.56 27.43
C ASP A 160 -26.71 -1.95 28.77
N ASN A 161 -27.03 -0.66 28.87
CA ASN A 161 -27.38 0.03 30.11
C ASN A 161 -28.66 0.88 30.00
N GLU A 162 -29.84 0.25 29.90
CA GLU A 162 -31.12 0.96 30.17
C GLU A 162 -31.53 1.00 31.66
N ASP A 163 -30.85 0.35 32.58
CA ASP A 163 -31.17 0.34 34.00
C ASP A 163 -29.96 0.60 34.91
N GLN A 164 -29.45 1.80 34.94
CA GLN A 164 -28.81 2.37 36.14
C GLN A 164 -28.16 3.74 35.84
N ARG A 165 -28.93 4.80 36.05
CA ARG A 165 -28.39 6.11 36.41
C ARG A 165 -27.91 6.04 37.85
N GLY A 166 -26.59 5.96 38.06
CA GLY A 166 -25.99 6.09 39.36
C GLY A 166 -24.60 5.49 39.46
N SER A 167 -23.60 6.38 39.46
CA SER A 167 -22.25 6.22 40.03
C SER A 167 -21.45 5.00 39.65
N ILE A 168 -20.49 5.23 38.80
CA ILE A 168 -19.23 4.50 38.78
C ILE A 168 -18.15 5.47 39.25
N PHE A 169 -17.90 5.48 40.53
CA PHE A 169 -16.64 5.84 41.18
C PHE A 169 -16.70 5.39 42.63
N ASP A 170 -15.92 4.38 42.98
CA ASP A 170 -15.19 4.33 44.25
C ASP A 170 -13.96 3.43 44.08
N SER A 171 -12.86 4.07 44.05
CA SER A 171 -11.56 3.45 44.33
C SER A 171 -10.99 4.16 45.56
N GLU A 172 -10.96 3.52 46.68
CA GLU A 172 -10.01 3.83 47.77
C GLU A 172 -9.27 2.60 48.21
N ASP A 173 -8.04 2.72 47.96
CA ASP A 173 -6.83 2.44 48.73
C ASP A 173 -7.04 1.83 50.08
N THR A 174 -6.38 0.68 50.32
CA THR A 174 -5.57 0.50 51.54
C THR A 174 -4.67 -0.76 51.37
N GLY A 175 -3.39 -0.52 51.49
CA GLY A 175 -2.43 -1.55 51.71
C GLY A 175 -2.49 -2.09 53.15
N GLY A 176 -1.94 -3.26 53.37
CA GLY A 176 -1.75 -3.82 54.72
C GLY A 176 -1.49 -5.32 54.68
N ASP A 177 -0.28 -5.62 54.99
CA ASP A 177 0.34 -6.92 55.21
C ASP A 177 -0.35 -7.81 56.29
N LEU A 178 0.05 -9.07 56.23
CA LEU A 178 0.28 -10.04 57.29
C LEU A 178 -0.69 -11.22 57.47
N ASP A 179 -0.07 -12.37 57.22
CA ASP A 179 -0.03 -13.62 57.99
C ASP A 179 -1.25 -14.13 58.76
N GLY A 180 -1.47 -15.41 58.62
CA GLY A 180 -1.93 -16.21 59.76
C GLY A 180 -2.99 -17.27 59.45
N ASP A 181 -2.55 -18.41 59.08
CA ASP A 181 -2.81 -19.73 59.68
C ASP A 181 -4.21 -20.19 60.18
N ILE A 182 -4.61 -21.35 59.63
CA ILE A 182 -5.15 -22.53 60.40
C ILE A 182 -6.66 -22.69 60.64
N ARG A 183 -7.12 -23.81 60.07
CA ARG A 183 -8.08 -24.83 60.59
C ARG A 183 -9.59 -24.72 60.41
N LYS A 184 -10.05 -25.67 59.63
CA LYS A 184 -10.90 -26.86 59.95
C LYS A 184 -12.37 -26.66 60.36
N ASP A 185 -13.16 -27.50 59.68
CA ASP A 185 -14.34 -28.24 60.10
C ASP A 185 -15.74 -27.66 60.07
N GLY A 186 -16.61 -28.39 59.35
CA GLY A 186 -18.00 -28.48 59.71
C GLY A 186 -19.05 -28.55 58.59
N LYS A 187 -19.40 -29.77 58.18
CA LYS A 187 -20.67 -30.14 57.52
C LYS A 187 -21.76 -30.31 58.64
N PRO A 188 -23.06 -30.54 58.31
CA PRO A 188 -23.96 -30.30 57.21
C PRO A 188 -25.37 -29.79 57.63
N GLY A 189 -26.21 -29.42 56.67
CA GLY A 189 -27.63 -29.14 56.98
C GLY A 189 -28.55 -29.06 55.74
N ARG A 190 -29.44 -30.02 55.68
CA ARG A 190 -30.44 -30.36 54.64
C ARG A 190 -31.49 -29.26 54.34
N ARG A 191 -31.83 -29.14 53.07
CA ARG A 191 -33.09 -29.11 52.26
C ARG A 191 -34.39 -28.64 52.92
N PRO A 192 -35.50 -28.26 52.13
CA PRO A 192 -35.85 -28.47 50.74
C PRO A 192 -36.78 -27.39 50.10
N GLY A 193 -37.07 -27.54 48.79
CA GLY A 193 -38.36 -27.14 48.21
C GLY A 193 -38.26 -26.37 46.88
N ALA A 194 -38.26 -27.04 45.80
CA ALA A 194 -39.28 -27.24 44.73
C ALA A 194 -39.71 -26.02 43.92
N SER A 195 -39.34 -26.01 42.62
CA SER A 195 -40.29 -26.15 41.52
C SER A 195 -39.59 -25.96 40.20
N GLY A 196 -39.85 -26.87 39.29
CA GLY A 196 -39.10 -27.08 38.03
C GLY A 196 -39.49 -26.15 36.90
N ARG A 197 -38.54 -25.97 36.01
CA ARG A 197 -38.73 -25.72 34.58
C ARG A 197 -37.81 -26.69 33.82
N PRO A 198 -38.24 -27.24 32.69
CA PRO A 198 -37.47 -28.25 32.00
C PRO A 198 -36.33 -27.63 31.24
N ASP A 199 -35.13 -28.03 31.57
CA ASP A 199 -33.86 -27.75 30.87
C ASP A 199 -33.87 -28.54 29.54
N ARG A 200 -34.03 -27.85 28.42
CA ARG A 200 -33.78 -28.36 27.10
C ARG A 200 -32.41 -27.86 26.66
N GLY A 201 -31.39 -28.44 27.20
CA GLY A 201 -30.01 -28.26 26.78
C GLY A 201 -29.28 -29.58 26.95
N GLY A 202 -29.18 -30.36 25.87
CA GLY A 202 -28.31 -31.53 25.80
C GLY A 202 -26.88 -31.08 26.14
N ARG A 203 -26.28 -31.59 27.18
CA ARG A 203 -24.87 -31.46 27.48
C ARG A 203 -24.12 -32.02 26.26
N SER A 204 -23.48 -31.15 25.46
CA SER A 204 -22.61 -31.56 24.37
C SER A 204 -21.48 -32.41 24.97
N LYS A 205 -21.17 -33.52 24.31
CA LYS A 205 -20.07 -34.40 24.76
C LYS A 205 -18.69 -33.75 24.56
N HIS A 206 -18.59 -32.68 23.75
CA HIS A 206 -17.37 -32.09 23.27
C HIS A 206 -17.34 -30.58 23.59
N LYS A 207 -17.31 -30.23 24.86
CA LYS A 207 -17.46 -28.84 25.32
C LYS A 207 -16.32 -27.93 24.83
N THR A 208 -15.07 -28.42 24.85
CA THR A 208 -13.92 -27.61 24.42
C THR A 208 -13.86 -27.49 22.89
N LEU A 209 -14.24 -28.53 22.15
CA LEU A 209 -14.32 -28.50 20.69
C LEU A 209 -15.44 -27.60 20.19
N ASP A 210 -16.57 -27.53 20.88
CA ASP A 210 -17.67 -26.65 20.51
C ASP A 210 -17.40 -25.18 20.88
N GLU A 211 -16.52 -24.93 21.87
CA GLU A 211 -16.11 -23.58 22.29
C GLU A 211 -15.04 -22.97 21.37
N PHE A 212 -14.03 -23.77 20.94
CA PHE A 212 -12.86 -23.31 20.18
C PHE A 212 -12.74 -23.94 18.79
N GLY A 213 -13.75 -24.67 18.34
CA GLY A 213 -13.77 -25.31 17.04
C GLY A 213 -15.07 -25.08 16.32
N LYS A 214 -15.04 -25.15 15.00
CA LYS A 214 -16.22 -25.10 14.12
C LYS A 214 -16.42 -26.47 13.50
N ASP A 215 -17.61 -27.06 13.67
CA ASP A 215 -17.98 -28.32 13.01
C ASP A 215 -18.27 -28.07 11.52
N LEU A 216 -17.28 -28.33 10.66
CA LEU A 216 -17.40 -28.20 9.20
C LEU A 216 -18.46 -29.15 8.63
N THR A 217 -18.66 -30.32 9.24
CA THR A 217 -19.66 -31.28 8.77
C THR A 217 -21.09 -30.79 9.05
N ALA A 218 -21.30 -30.12 10.19
CA ALA A 218 -22.58 -29.47 10.48
C ALA A 218 -22.84 -28.28 9.55
N LEU A 219 -21.83 -27.44 9.29
CA LEU A 219 -21.93 -26.33 8.34
C LEU A 219 -22.23 -26.82 6.92
N ALA A 220 -21.61 -27.94 6.50
CA ALA A 220 -21.90 -28.57 5.21
C ALA A 220 -23.35 -29.05 5.10
N LYS A 221 -23.93 -29.61 6.17
CA LYS A 221 -25.36 -30.01 6.22
C LYS A 221 -26.28 -28.80 6.11
N ASP A 222 -25.89 -27.68 6.69
CA ASP A 222 -26.66 -26.44 6.64
C ASP A 222 -26.48 -25.65 5.34
N ASN A 223 -25.68 -26.15 4.37
CA ASN A 223 -25.30 -25.45 3.13
C ASN A 223 -24.61 -24.09 3.38
N LYS A 224 -23.87 -23.97 4.47
CA LYS A 224 -23.15 -22.74 4.83
C LYS A 224 -21.69 -22.75 4.36
N ILE A 225 -21.23 -23.84 3.74
CA ILE A 225 -19.87 -23.96 3.16
C ILE A 225 -19.89 -23.54 1.70
N ASP A 226 -18.80 -22.97 1.25
CA ASP A 226 -18.60 -22.61 -0.15
C ASP A 226 -18.43 -23.85 -1.04
N PRO A 227 -18.91 -23.81 -2.29
CA PRO A 227 -18.69 -24.91 -3.23
C PRO A 227 -17.19 -25.03 -3.55
N VAL A 228 -16.64 -26.22 -3.37
CA VAL A 228 -15.23 -26.51 -3.65
C VAL A 228 -15.10 -27.05 -5.05
N ILE A 229 -14.40 -26.36 -5.91
CA ILE A 229 -14.24 -26.64 -7.34
C ILE A 229 -12.74 -26.83 -7.64
N GLY A 230 -12.39 -27.78 -8.52
CA GLY A 230 -11.03 -27.97 -9.03
C GLY A 230 -10.04 -28.60 -8.03
N ARG A 231 -10.53 -29.19 -6.92
CA ARG A 231 -9.68 -29.83 -5.88
C ARG A 231 -9.99 -31.32 -5.66
N GLU A 232 -10.54 -31.97 -6.66
CA GLU A 232 -10.95 -33.38 -6.56
C GLU A 232 -9.79 -34.32 -6.31
N GLN A 233 -8.62 -34.03 -6.92
CA GLN A 233 -7.41 -34.88 -6.78
C GLN A 233 -6.83 -34.82 -5.39
N GLU A 234 -6.72 -33.60 -4.84
CA GLU A 234 -6.21 -33.36 -3.50
C GLU A 234 -7.16 -33.96 -2.44
N ILE A 235 -8.46 -33.76 -2.58
CA ILE A 235 -9.47 -34.36 -1.69
C ILE A 235 -9.41 -35.90 -1.77
N ALA A 236 -9.32 -36.48 -2.96
CA ALA A 236 -9.16 -37.93 -3.12
C ALA A 236 -7.87 -38.42 -2.45
N ARG A 237 -6.78 -37.65 -2.54
CA ARG A 237 -5.52 -37.98 -1.88
C ARG A 237 -5.63 -37.91 -0.36
N VAL A 238 -6.30 -36.91 0.18
CA VAL A 238 -6.58 -36.76 1.63
C VAL A 238 -7.41 -37.96 2.11
N ILE A 239 -8.46 -38.35 1.38
CA ILE A 239 -9.29 -39.53 1.67
C ILE A 239 -8.42 -40.81 1.72
N GLN A 240 -7.55 -41.00 0.74
CA GLN A 240 -6.64 -42.16 0.70
C GLN A 240 -5.71 -42.21 1.91
N ILE A 241 -5.17 -41.04 2.34
CA ILE A 241 -4.27 -40.96 3.49
C ILE A 241 -5.03 -41.25 4.77
N LEU A 242 -6.21 -40.66 4.98
CA LEU A 242 -7.03 -40.87 6.17
C LEU A 242 -7.46 -42.36 6.34
N ALA A 243 -7.61 -43.08 5.22
CA ALA A 243 -7.96 -44.52 5.23
C ALA A 243 -6.77 -45.44 5.54
N ARG A 244 -5.54 -44.93 5.66
CA ARG A 244 -4.34 -45.74 5.95
C ARG A 244 -4.32 -46.21 7.40
N ARG A 245 -3.65 -47.35 7.64
CA ARG A 245 -3.44 -47.85 9.00
C ARG A 245 -2.38 -47.06 9.79
N THR A 246 -1.38 -46.53 9.09
CA THR A 246 -0.26 -45.76 9.63
C THR A 246 0.00 -44.58 8.72
N LYS A 247 0.54 -43.49 9.23
CA LYS A 247 0.72 -42.22 8.52
C LYS A 247 -0.60 -41.74 7.92
N ASN A 248 -1.63 -41.75 8.75
CA ASN A 248 -3.01 -41.42 8.39
C ASN A 248 -3.39 -39.97 8.66
N ASN A 249 -2.41 -39.08 8.85
CA ASN A 249 -2.62 -37.66 9.02
C ASN A 249 -2.08 -36.94 7.76
N PRO A 250 -2.95 -36.43 6.87
CA PRO A 250 -2.53 -35.60 5.76
C PRO A 250 -2.08 -34.21 6.26
N CYS A 251 -1.05 -33.68 5.62
CA CYS A 251 -0.63 -32.31 5.79
C CYS A 251 -0.64 -31.61 4.42
N LEU A 252 -1.55 -30.64 4.28
CA LEU A 252 -1.71 -29.82 3.08
C LEU A 252 -0.56 -28.80 3.06
N ILE A 253 0.26 -28.86 2.04
CA ILE A 253 1.43 -27.99 1.88
C ILE A 253 1.25 -27.16 0.62
N GLY A 254 1.24 -25.84 0.76
CA GLY A 254 1.11 -24.90 -0.36
C GLY A 254 1.26 -23.48 0.11
N ASP A 255 1.37 -22.56 -0.81
CA ASP A 255 1.49 -21.15 -0.53
C ASP A 255 0.22 -20.56 0.12
N PRO A 256 0.30 -19.40 0.77
CA PRO A 256 -0.87 -18.73 1.33
C PRO A 256 -1.89 -18.42 0.23
N GLY A 257 -3.20 -18.55 0.52
CA GLY A 257 -4.24 -18.16 -0.43
C GLY A 257 -4.55 -19.20 -1.56
N VAL A 258 -3.84 -20.34 -1.64
CA VAL A 258 -4.13 -21.37 -2.68
C VAL A 258 -5.36 -22.23 -2.40
N GLY A 259 -6.07 -22.02 -1.29
CA GLY A 259 -7.30 -22.74 -0.96
C GLY A 259 -7.10 -24.02 -0.16
N LYS A 260 -6.10 -24.11 0.72
CA LYS A 260 -5.87 -25.29 1.60
C LYS A 260 -7.06 -25.60 2.50
N THR A 261 -7.69 -24.58 3.05
CA THR A 261 -8.87 -24.71 3.93
C THR A 261 -10.07 -25.25 3.17
N ALA A 262 -10.27 -24.83 1.92
CA ALA A 262 -11.33 -25.33 1.04
C ALA A 262 -11.29 -26.84 0.82
N ILE A 263 -10.09 -27.46 0.84
CA ILE A 263 -9.96 -28.93 0.69
C ILE A 263 -10.58 -29.65 1.89
N ALA A 264 -10.42 -29.12 3.11
CA ALA A 264 -11.05 -29.69 4.30
C ALA A 264 -12.58 -29.51 4.30
N GLU A 265 -13.05 -28.37 3.80
CA GLU A 265 -14.45 -28.05 3.60
C GLU A 265 -15.08 -28.95 2.53
N GLY A 266 -14.40 -29.15 1.39
CA GLY A 266 -14.81 -30.05 0.35
C GLY A 266 -14.89 -31.52 0.80
N LEU A 267 -13.97 -31.95 1.67
CA LEU A 267 -14.05 -33.27 2.30
C LEU A 267 -15.26 -33.38 3.22
N ALA A 268 -15.55 -32.34 4.03
CA ALA A 268 -16.73 -32.32 4.89
C ALA A 268 -18.03 -32.42 4.06
N TYR A 269 -18.09 -31.70 2.94
CA TYR A 269 -19.21 -31.77 2.01
C TYR A 269 -19.40 -33.19 1.40
N LYS A 270 -18.29 -33.82 0.95
CA LYS A 270 -18.33 -35.21 0.44
C LYS A 270 -18.75 -36.24 1.50
N ILE A 271 -18.36 -36.03 2.77
CA ILE A 271 -18.82 -36.86 3.90
C ILE A 271 -20.32 -36.75 4.07
N VAL A 272 -20.88 -35.54 4.01
CA VAL A 272 -22.34 -35.31 4.13
C VAL A 272 -23.10 -35.91 2.99
N GLN A 273 -22.61 -35.80 1.76
CA GLN A 273 -23.21 -36.44 0.58
C GLN A 273 -23.08 -37.98 0.59
N GLY A 274 -22.17 -38.52 1.41
CA GLY A 274 -21.92 -39.97 1.44
C GLY A 274 -20.98 -40.46 0.33
N ASP A 275 -20.36 -39.54 -0.43
CA ASP A 275 -19.39 -39.81 -1.50
C ASP A 275 -17.98 -40.03 -0.95
N VAL A 276 -17.88 -40.88 0.06
CA VAL A 276 -16.63 -41.26 0.71
C VAL A 276 -16.65 -42.76 1.05
N PRO A 277 -15.50 -43.42 1.18
CA PRO A 277 -15.38 -44.78 1.65
C PRO A 277 -16.10 -45.00 3.00
N ALA A 278 -16.60 -46.24 3.23
CA ALA A 278 -17.36 -46.59 4.43
C ALA A 278 -16.68 -46.21 5.76
N ILE A 279 -15.37 -46.18 5.79
CA ILE A 279 -14.54 -45.78 6.95
C ILE A 279 -14.74 -44.33 7.32
N LEU A 280 -15.09 -43.46 6.39
CA LEU A 280 -15.20 -42.01 6.60
C LEU A 280 -16.66 -41.52 6.67
N LYS A 281 -17.67 -42.35 6.38
CA LYS A 281 -19.08 -41.94 6.32
C LYS A 281 -19.66 -41.31 7.59
N ASN A 282 -19.12 -41.69 8.76
CA ASN A 282 -19.60 -41.20 10.06
C ASN A 282 -18.59 -40.24 10.72
N LYS A 283 -17.59 -39.75 9.98
CA LYS A 283 -16.62 -38.84 10.52
C LYS A 283 -17.17 -37.43 10.58
N VAL A 284 -16.71 -36.67 11.59
CA VAL A 284 -17.00 -35.25 11.79
C VAL A 284 -15.69 -34.49 11.77
N ILE A 285 -15.63 -33.41 10.99
CA ILE A 285 -14.43 -32.57 10.87
C ILE A 285 -14.63 -31.30 11.68
N TYR A 286 -13.78 -31.11 12.70
CA TYR A 286 -13.71 -29.87 13.47
C TYR A 286 -12.53 -29.04 13.00
N SER A 287 -12.80 -27.81 12.52
CA SER A 287 -11.76 -26.79 12.28
C SER A 287 -11.44 -26.11 13.61
N VAL A 288 -10.18 -26.14 14.02
CA VAL A 288 -9.72 -25.64 15.32
C VAL A 288 -9.16 -24.25 15.18
N ASP A 289 -9.64 -23.30 15.99
CA ASP A 289 -9.11 -21.94 16.10
C ASP A 289 -8.05 -21.86 17.21
N ILE A 290 -6.79 -22.01 16.82
CA ILE A 290 -5.64 -21.91 17.74
C ILE A 290 -5.48 -20.48 18.26
N GLY A 291 -5.74 -19.47 17.39
CA GLY A 291 -5.68 -18.06 17.77
C GLY A 291 -6.67 -17.72 18.89
N GLY A 292 -7.90 -18.21 18.79
CA GLY A 292 -8.93 -18.05 19.82
C GLY A 292 -8.59 -18.75 21.14
N MET A 293 -7.87 -19.87 21.08
CA MET A 293 -7.40 -20.56 22.29
C MET A 293 -6.32 -19.79 23.07
N VAL A 294 -5.46 -19.05 22.34
CA VAL A 294 -4.43 -18.18 22.93
C VAL A 294 -5.04 -16.87 23.43
N ALA A 295 -5.96 -16.30 22.64
CA ALA A 295 -6.66 -15.08 23.01
C ALA A 295 -7.58 -15.34 24.23
N GLY A 296 -7.37 -14.62 25.33
CA GLY A 296 -8.17 -14.76 26.55
C GLY A 296 -7.61 -15.74 27.58
N SER A 297 -6.45 -16.36 27.34
CA SER A 297 -5.69 -17.02 28.41
C SER A 297 -4.85 -15.97 29.16
N LYS A 298 -5.16 -15.72 30.42
CA LYS A 298 -4.37 -14.80 31.28
C LYS A 298 -3.04 -15.43 31.73
N TYR A 299 -3.00 -16.76 31.78
CA TYR A 299 -1.83 -17.52 32.18
C TYR A 299 -1.54 -18.61 31.16
N ARG A 300 -0.27 -18.89 30.96
CA ARG A 300 0.24 -19.94 30.07
C ARG A 300 -0.38 -21.32 30.34
N GLY A 301 -0.64 -21.65 31.58
CA GLY A 301 -1.28 -22.92 31.99
C GLY A 301 -2.71 -23.10 31.47
N ASP A 302 -3.44 -22.01 31.27
CA ASP A 302 -4.82 -22.04 30.74
C ASP A 302 -4.85 -22.52 29.27
N PHE A 303 -3.90 -22.07 28.45
CA PHE A 303 -3.75 -22.51 27.06
C PHE A 303 -3.38 -23.99 26.96
N GLU A 304 -2.43 -24.44 27.80
CA GLU A 304 -2.05 -25.86 27.91
C GLU A 304 -3.24 -26.74 28.26
N GLU A 305 -4.02 -26.31 29.24
CA GLU A 305 -5.20 -27.05 29.69
C GLU A 305 -6.27 -27.11 28.61
N ARG A 306 -6.51 -26.03 27.88
CA ARG A 306 -7.45 -25.99 26.75
C ARG A 306 -7.03 -26.96 25.65
N ILE A 307 -5.77 -26.91 25.16
CA ILE A 307 -5.25 -27.85 24.16
C ILE A 307 -5.35 -29.28 24.66
N LYS A 308 -4.95 -29.56 25.90
CA LYS A 308 -5.01 -30.90 26.51
C LYS A 308 -6.44 -31.45 26.58
N ASN A 309 -7.40 -30.59 26.93
CA ASN A 309 -8.81 -30.97 26.98
C ASN A 309 -9.37 -31.23 25.58
N MET A 310 -9.09 -30.36 24.60
CA MET A 310 -9.46 -30.52 23.19
C MET A 310 -8.90 -31.84 22.61
N LEU A 311 -7.59 -32.11 22.82
CA LEU A 311 -6.97 -33.35 22.35
C LEU A 311 -7.56 -34.61 23.01
N LYS A 312 -7.92 -34.53 24.28
CA LYS A 312 -8.62 -35.61 24.99
C LYS A 312 -10.03 -35.83 24.45
N GLU A 313 -10.81 -34.79 24.22
CA GLU A 313 -12.14 -34.87 23.61
C GLU A 313 -12.05 -35.51 22.22
N ALA A 314 -11.14 -35.01 21.37
CA ALA A 314 -10.95 -35.57 20.03
C ALA A 314 -10.46 -37.03 20.03
N SER A 315 -9.59 -37.41 20.99
CA SER A 315 -9.11 -38.80 21.10
C SER A 315 -10.10 -39.76 21.72
N SER A 316 -11.12 -39.25 22.42
CA SER A 316 -12.18 -40.08 23.03
C SER A 316 -13.26 -40.51 22.05
N ASP A 317 -13.45 -39.79 20.94
CA ASP A 317 -14.39 -40.14 19.88
C ASP A 317 -13.64 -40.46 18.56
N PRO A 318 -13.59 -41.72 18.16
CA PRO A 318 -12.87 -42.12 16.95
C PRO A 318 -13.46 -41.51 15.67
N ASN A 319 -14.63 -40.89 15.72
CA ASN A 319 -15.26 -40.26 14.53
C ASN A 319 -14.77 -38.82 14.30
N ILE A 320 -14.08 -38.20 15.25
CA ILE A 320 -13.59 -36.84 15.10
C ILE A 320 -12.30 -36.81 14.29
N ILE A 321 -12.24 -35.90 13.33
CA ILE A 321 -11.05 -35.47 12.62
C ILE A 321 -10.83 -33.99 12.92
N LEU A 322 -9.65 -33.63 13.39
CA LEU A 322 -9.29 -32.23 13.60
C LEU A 322 -8.68 -31.66 12.32
N PHE A 323 -9.20 -30.54 11.85
CA PHE A 323 -8.53 -29.70 10.87
C PHE A 323 -7.80 -28.57 11.62
N ILE A 324 -6.52 -28.45 11.40
CA ILE A 324 -5.67 -27.45 12.03
C ILE A 324 -5.00 -26.64 10.93
N ASP A 325 -5.49 -25.43 10.74
CA ASP A 325 -4.82 -24.48 9.87
C ASP A 325 -3.57 -23.91 10.59
N GLU A 326 -2.57 -23.54 9.82
CA GLU A 326 -1.27 -23.13 10.34
C GLU A 326 -0.69 -24.10 11.38
N LEU A 327 -0.64 -25.40 11.03
CA LEU A 327 -0.19 -26.47 11.94
C LEU A 327 1.16 -26.17 12.62
N HIS A 328 2.00 -25.35 11.98
CA HIS A 328 3.29 -24.92 12.50
C HIS A 328 3.17 -24.08 13.77
N THR A 329 2.05 -23.40 14.01
CA THR A 329 1.81 -22.58 15.20
C THR A 329 1.79 -23.42 16.47
N ILE A 330 1.26 -24.64 16.38
CA ILE A 330 1.25 -25.59 17.50
C ILE A 330 2.62 -26.22 17.73
N VAL A 331 3.37 -26.46 16.65
CA VAL A 331 4.68 -27.13 16.68
C VAL A 331 5.80 -26.16 17.01
N GLY A 332 5.70 -24.90 16.50
CA GLY A 332 6.74 -23.89 16.63
C GLY A 332 6.64 -22.97 17.85
N ALA A 333 5.60 -23.09 18.66
CA ALA A 333 5.43 -22.27 19.86
C ALA A 333 6.54 -22.49 20.93
N GLY A 334 7.58 -23.25 20.59
CA GLY A 334 8.63 -23.72 21.49
C GLY A 334 10.03 -23.13 21.34
N GLU A 335 10.34 -22.36 20.30
CA GLU A 335 11.75 -21.99 20.00
C GLU A 335 12.26 -20.67 20.63
N SER A 336 11.43 -19.86 21.26
CA SER A 336 11.88 -18.61 21.88
C SER A 336 11.75 -18.60 23.39
N SER A 337 12.88 -18.84 24.07
CA SER A 337 13.13 -18.78 25.53
C SER A 337 12.96 -20.07 26.33
N GLU A 338 13.84 -20.27 27.31
CA GLU A 338 13.83 -21.36 28.31
C GLU A 338 12.44 -21.55 28.90
N GLY A 339 11.80 -22.68 28.58
CA GLY A 339 10.51 -23.07 29.11
C GLY A 339 9.33 -23.00 28.14
N SER A 340 9.52 -23.03 26.84
CA SER A 340 8.42 -22.99 25.86
C SER A 340 7.66 -24.31 25.79
N LEU A 341 6.36 -24.16 25.71
CA LEU A 341 5.37 -25.21 25.62
C LEU A 341 5.48 -26.01 24.34
N ASP A 342 5.54 -27.26 24.52
CA ASP A 342 5.58 -28.24 23.48
C ASP A 342 4.19 -28.91 23.36
N ALA A 343 3.21 -28.16 22.83
CA ALA A 343 1.91 -28.74 22.47
C ALA A 343 2.10 -29.91 21.50
N ALA A 344 3.18 -29.88 20.68
CA ALA A 344 3.62 -31.00 19.88
C ALA A 344 3.94 -32.25 20.71
N ASN A 345 4.57 -32.12 21.89
CA ASN A 345 4.85 -33.22 22.75
C ASN A 345 3.58 -33.85 23.35
N MET A 346 2.52 -33.08 23.52
CA MET A 346 1.21 -33.60 23.96
C MET A 346 0.53 -34.38 22.82
N MET A 347 0.67 -33.97 21.58
CA MET A 347 0.07 -34.65 20.43
C MET A 347 0.82 -35.93 20.03
N LYS A 348 2.14 -35.98 20.16
CA LYS A 348 2.98 -37.13 19.76
C LYS A 348 2.51 -38.49 20.28
N PRO A 349 2.18 -38.65 21.58
CA PRO A 349 1.70 -39.93 22.08
C PRO A 349 0.35 -40.36 21.49
N MET A 350 -0.55 -39.41 21.24
CA MET A 350 -1.90 -39.69 20.71
C MET A 350 -1.84 -40.02 19.21
N LEU A 351 -1.02 -39.32 18.46
CA LEU A 351 -0.72 -39.64 17.06
C LEU A 351 -0.03 -41.00 16.92
N THR A 352 0.82 -41.37 17.89
CA THR A 352 1.54 -42.63 17.87
C THR A 352 0.62 -43.82 18.11
N LYS A 353 -0.37 -43.66 18.97
CA LYS A 353 -1.40 -44.70 19.24
C LYS A 353 -2.46 -44.81 18.17
N GLY A 354 -2.48 -43.86 17.19
CA GLY A 354 -3.54 -43.75 16.18
C GLY A 354 -4.91 -43.38 16.75
N ALA A 355 -4.92 -42.84 17.97
CA ALA A 355 -6.15 -42.39 18.66
C ALA A 355 -6.65 -41.02 18.17
N LEU A 356 -5.83 -40.31 17.41
CA LEU A 356 -6.14 -38.97 16.91
C LEU A 356 -5.89 -38.94 15.41
N GLN A 357 -6.83 -38.37 14.65
CA GLN A 357 -6.68 -38.07 13.23
C GLN A 357 -6.68 -36.56 13.01
N ILE A 358 -5.67 -36.07 12.31
CA ILE A 358 -5.47 -34.64 12.04
C ILE A 358 -5.28 -34.43 10.53
N ILE A 359 -5.92 -33.40 10.01
CA ILE A 359 -5.61 -32.77 8.73
C ILE A 359 -4.90 -31.47 9.08
N GLY A 360 -3.63 -31.33 8.76
CA GLY A 360 -2.88 -30.09 8.94
C GLY A 360 -2.79 -29.29 7.66
N ALA A 361 -2.71 -27.96 7.75
CA ALA A 361 -2.36 -27.09 6.66
C ALA A 361 -1.20 -26.20 7.05
N THR A 362 -0.24 -25.97 6.14
CA THR A 362 0.95 -25.13 6.40
C THR A 362 1.64 -24.78 5.08
N THR A 363 2.64 -23.90 5.13
CA THR A 363 3.49 -23.59 3.97
C THR A 363 4.66 -24.58 3.86
N ALA A 364 5.28 -24.66 2.66
CA ALA A 364 6.43 -25.53 2.44
C ALA A 364 7.63 -25.18 3.33
N LYS A 365 7.87 -23.88 3.56
CA LYS A 365 8.95 -23.37 4.43
C LYS A 365 8.75 -23.79 5.89
N GLU A 366 7.55 -23.61 6.39
CA GLU A 366 7.17 -23.91 7.78
C GLU A 366 7.16 -25.43 8.02
N TYR A 367 6.67 -26.20 7.03
CA TYR A 367 6.75 -27.65 7.10
C TYR A 367 8.18 -28.14 7.25
N GLY A 368 9.11 -27.63 6.43
CA GLY A 368 10.53 -27.98 6.51
C GLY A 368 11.18 -27.52 7.82
N LYS A 369 10.79 -26.34 8.33
CA LYS A 369 11.36 -25.77 9.55
C LYS A 369 10.89 -26.50 10.82
N PHE A 370 9.60 -26.84 10.93
CA PHE A 370 8.98 -27.29 12.17
C PHE A 370 8.59 -28.76 12.19
N ILE A 371 8.12 -29.34 11.07
CA ILE A 371 7.59 -30.70 11.04
C ILE A 371 8.65 -31.69 10.56
N GLU A 372 9.38 -31.38 9.51
CA GLU A 372 10.38 -32.27 8.91
C GLU A 372 11.61 -32.48 9.82
N LYS A 373 11.96 -31.48 10.62
CA LYS A 373 13.02 -31.59 11.63
C LYS A 373 12.67 -32.51 12.79
N ASP A 374 11.37 -32.71 13.07
CA ASP A 374 10.92 -33.60 14.12
C ASP A 374 10.59 -35.00 13.58
N ALA A 375 11.51 -35.94 13.75
CA ALA A 375 11.39 -37.31 13.24
C ALA A 375 10.13 -38.06 13.71
N ALA A 376 9.51 -37.65 14.84
CA ALA A 376 8.27 -38.26 15.34
C ALA A 376 7.04 -37.74 14.58
N LEU A 377 7.00 -36.47 14.24
CA LEU A 377 5.93 -35.85 13.45
C LEU A 377 6.06 -36.22 11.95
N GLU A 378 7.24 -36.17 11.39
CA GLU A 378 7.50 -36.53 9.99
C GLU A 378 7.02 -37.97 9.67
N ARG A 379 7.20 -38.91 10.60
CA ARG A 379 6.72 -40.29 10.44
C ARG A 379 5.21 -40.42 10.55
N ARG A 380 4.47 -39.40 10.96
CA ARG A 380 3.01 -39.43 11.19
C ARG A 380 2.23 -38.64 10.19
N PHE A 381 2.80 -37.52 9.71
CA PHE A 381 2.18 -36.70 8.69
C PHE A 381 2.59 -37.17 7.28
N MET A 382 1.65 -37.04 6.35
CA MET A 382 1.88 -37.33 4.92
C MET A 382 1.64 -36.06 4.12
N LYS A 383 2.66 -35.65 3.36
CA LYS A 383 2.57 -34.46 2.50
C LYS A 383 1.51 -34.62 1.42
N VAL A 384 0.69 -33.61 1.27
CA VAL A 384 -0.23 -33.40 0.13
C VAL A 384 0.09 -32.02 -0.42
N GLN A 385 0.69 -31.99 -1.60
CA GLN A 385 1.00 -30.75 -2.28
C GLN A 385 -0.28 -30.09 -2.77
N VAL A 386 -0.42 -28.79 -2.54
CA VAL A 386 -1.53 -27.95 -3.00
C VAL A 386 -0.94 -26.81 -3.79
N ASP A 387 -1.01 -26.94 -5.10
CA ASP A 387 -0.47 -25.93 -6.00
C ASP A 387 -1.50 -24.84 -6.31
N GLU A 388 -1.04 -23.72 -6.86
CA GLU A 388 -1.88 -22.64 -7.35
C GLU A 388 -2.80 -23.19 -8.45
N PRO A 389 -4.13 -22.93 -8.41
CA PRO A 389 -5.04 -23.37 -9.45
C PRO A 389 -4.76 -22.66 -10.78
N SER A 390 -5.14 -23.30 -11.89
CA SER A 390 -5.07 -22.66 -13.20
C SER A 390 -6.03 -21.46 -13.30
N GLU A 391 -5.82 -20.60 -14.29
CA GLU A 391 -6.73 -19.48 -14.56
C GLU A 391 -8.15 -20.00 -14.87
N GLU A 392 -8.26 -21.08 -15.63
CA GLU A 392 -9.54 -21.70 -15.98
C GLU A 392 -10.27 -22.25 -14.74
N ASP A 393 -9.57 -22.96 -13.86
CA ASP A 393 -10.12 -23.45 -12.60
C ASP A 393 -10.52 -22.28 -11.68
N THR A 394 -9.73 -21.22 -11.67
CA THR A 394 -10.02 -20.02 -10.86
C THR A 394 -11.28 -19.32 -11.35
N VAL A 395 -11.50 -19.19 -12.66
CA VAL A 395 -12.76 -18.67 -13.21
C VAL A 395 -13.95 -19.53 -12.77
N ALA A 396 -13.81 -20.87 -12.81
CA ALA A 396 -14.84 -21.77 -12.34
C ALA A 396 -15.13 -21.62 -10.84
N ILE A 397 -14.08 -21.46 -10.00
CA ILE A 397 -14.19 -21.19 -8.56
C ILE A 397 -14.95 -19.90 -8.31
N LEU A 398 -14.57 -18.79 -8.98
CA LEU A 398 -15.22 -17.49 -8.81
C LEU A 398 -16.68 -17.50 -9.26
N LYS A 399 -17.00 -18.19 -10.36
CA LYS A 399 -18.40 -18.40 -10.78
C LYS A 399 -19.22 -19.18 -9.74
N GLY A 400 -18.61 -20.12 -9.04
CA GLY A 400 -19.22 -20.83 -7.94
C GLY A 400 -19.45 -19.99 -6.68
N LEU A 401 -18.54 -19.05 -6.40
CA LEU A 401 -18.61 -18.15 -5.26
C LEU A 401 -19.51 -16.92 -5.52
N ARG A 402 -19.69 -16.54 -6.80
CA ARG A 402 -20.43 -15.36 -7.23
C ARG A 402 -21.78 -15.15 -6.51
N PRO A 403 -22.67 -16.14 -6.38
CA PRO A 403 -23.98 -15.90 -5.76
C PRO A 403 -23.89 -15.40 -4.31
N LYS A 404 -22.87 -15.83 -3.56
CA LYS A 404 -22.67 -15.42 -2.17
C LYS A 404 -22.13 -13.98 -2.07
N TYR A 405 -21.23 -13.59 -2.97
CA TYR A 405 -20.73 -12.22 -3.04
C TYR A 405 -21.81 -11.25 -3.52
N GLU A 406 -22.62 -11.67 -4.51
CA GLU A 406 -23.79 -10.92 -4.97
C GLU A 406 -24.83 -10.74 -3.87
N GLU A 407 -25.08 -11.78 -3.08
CA GLU A 407 -25.99 -11.71 -1.93
C GLU A 407 -25.46 -10.77 -0.83
N HIS A 408 -24.15 -10.80 -0.59
CA HIS A 408 -23.53 -9.96 0.44
C HIS A 408 -23.48 -8.48 0.07
N HIS A 409 -23.14 -8.17 -1.18
CA HIS A 409 -22.95 -6.79 -1.64
C HIS A 409 -24.20 -6.20 -2.30
N HIS A 410 -25.19 -7.00 -2.66
CA HIS A 410 -26.35 -6.62 -3.46
C HIS A 410 -26.00 -6.04 -4.84
N ILE A 411 -24.95 -6.57 -5.47
CA ILE A 411 -24.40 -6.12 -6.75
C ILE A 411 -24.24 -7.32 -7.68
N GLU A 412 -24.66 -7.17 -8.94
CA GLU A 412 -24.48 -8.19 -9.98
C GLU A 412 -23.03 -8.22 -10.46
N ILE A 413 -22.41 -9.40 -10.47
CA ILE A 413 -21.03 -9.60 -10.94
C ILE A 413 -21.07 -10.19 -12.35
N CYS A 414 -20.67 -9.41 -13.35
CA CYS A 414 -20.66 -9.86 -14.74
C CYS A 414 -19.57 -10.92 -14.98
N ASP A 415 -19.78 -11.82 -15.95
CA ASP A 415 -18.77 -12.80 -16.33
C ASP A 415 -17.48 -12.16 -16.82
N SER A 416 -17.58 -11.01 -17.52
CA SER A 416 -16.43 -10.22 -17.97
C SER A 416 -15.58 -9.69 -16.78
N ALA A 417 -16.22 -9.33 -15.67
CA ALA A 417 -15.53 -8.92 -14.46
C ALA A 417 -14.75 -10.07 -13.83
N ILE A 418 -15.31 -11.28 -13.81
CA ILE A 418 -14.64 -12.49 -13.31
C ILE A 418 -13.41 -12.82 -14.16
N ASP A 419 -13.58 -12.85 -15.48
CA ASP A 419 -12.47 -13.13 -16.42
C ASP A 419 -11.37 -12.06 -16.30
N ALA A 420 -11.76 -10.79 -16.17
CA ALA A 420 -10.83 -9.70 -15.95
C ALA A 420 -10.10 -9.82 -14.61
N ALA A 421 -10.83 -10.12 -13.52
CA ALA A 421 -10.22 -10.27 -12.18
C ALA A 421 -9.15 -11.37 -12.17
N VAL A 422 -9.40 -12.51 -12.83
CA VAL A 422 -8.43 -13.62 -12.92
C VAL A 422 -7.22 -13.22 -13.77
N LYS A 423 -7.43 -12.73 -15.00
CA LYS A 423 -6.33 -12.35 -15.91
C LYS A 423 -5.48 -11.21 -15.37
N LEU A 424 -6.14 -10.17 -14.86
CA LEU A 424 -5.43 -8.99 -14.37
C LEU A 424 -4.71 -9.28 -13.05
N SER A 425 -5.32 -10.02 -12.12
CA SER A 425 -4.63 -10.40 -10.87
C SER A 425 -3.44 -11.33 -11.15
N SER A 426 -3.59 -12.29 -12.06
CA SER A 426 -2.50 -13.19 -12.47
C SER A 426 -1.31 -12.41 -13.02
N ARG A 427 -1.58 -11.38 -13.83
CA ARG A 427 -0.57 -10.57 -14.50
C ARG A 427 0.07 -9.50 -13.62
N TYR A 428 -0.72 -8.85 -12.75
CA TYR A 428 -0.29 -7.63 -12.04
C TYR A 428 -0.07 -7.82 -10.54
N ILE A 429 -0.68 -8.83 -9.92
CA ILE A 429 -0.48 -9.14 -8.50
C ILE A 429 0.42 -10.37 -8.36
N THR A 430 1.71 -10.13 -8.12
CA THR A 430 2.74 -11.18 -8.03
C THR A 430 2.99 -11.67 -6.60
N GLU A 431 2.56 -10.91 -5.59
CA GLU A 431 2.80 -11.24 -4.18
C GLU A 431 1.80 -12.24 -3.59
N LYS A 432 0.63 -12.38 -4.21
CA LYS A 432 -0.45 -13.29 -3.80
C LYS A 432 -0.70 -14.35 -4.87
N PHE A 433 -1.32 -15.45 -4.48
CA PHE A 433 -1.64 -16.58 -5.34
C PHE A 433 -3.12 -16.64 -5.68
N LEU A 434 -3.46 -17.27 -6.81
CA LEU A 434 -4.82 -17.61 -7.14
C LEU A 434 -5.34 -18.72 -6.18
N PRO A 435 -6.64 -18.74 -5.85
CA PRO A 435 -7.70 -17.83 -6.27
C PRO A 435 -7.79 -16.54 -5.42
N ASP A 436 -7.10 -16.46 -4.29
CA ASP A 436 -7.23 -15.42 -3.26
C ASP A 436 -7.12 -14.00 -3.84
N LYS A 437 -6.07 -13.74 -4.66
CA LYS A 437 -5.86 -12.43 -5.29
C LYS A 437 -7.00 -12.00 -6.23
N ALA A 438 -7.66 -12.94 -6.88
CA ALA A 438 -8.78 -12.64 -7.76
C ALA A 438 -10.09 -12.45 -6.99
N ILE A 439 -10.25 -13.18 -5.87
CA ILE A 439 -11.36 -13.00 -4.91
C ILE A 439 -11.27 -11.61 -4.28
N ASP A 440 -10.09 -11.21 -3.80
CA ASP A 440 -9.86 -9.89 -3.20
C ASP A 440 -10.26 -8.77 -4.16
N LEU A 441 -9.91 -8.87 -5.46
CA LEU A 441 -10.30 -7.86 -6.45
C LEU A 441 -11.82 -7.75 -6.64
N ILE A 442 -12.51 -8.87 -6.67
CA ILE A 442 -13.99 -8.88 -6.84
C ILE A 442 -14.64 -8.32 -5.58
N ASP A 443 -14.18 -8.72 -4.40
CA ASP A 443 -14.73 -8.26 -3.12
C ASP A 443 -14.54 -6.75 -2.94
N GLU A 444 -13.34 -6.24 -3.22
CA GLU A 444 -13.03 -4.80 -3.16
C GLU A 444 -13.85 -4.00 -4.19
N ALA A 445 -13.97 -4.52 -5.43
CA ALA A 445 -14.77 -3.88 -6.47
C ALA A 445 -16.26 -3.83 -6.08
N ALA A 446 -16.78 -4.92 -5.52
CA ALA A 446 -18.16 -4.99 -5.05
C ALA A 446 -18.41 -4.05 -3.87
N ALA A 447 -17.51 -4.01 -2.90
CA ALA A 447 -17.57 -3.12 -1.76
C ALA A 447 -17.57 -1.64 -2.19
N ARG A 448 -16.67 -1.28 -3.12
CA ARG A 448 -16.59 0.08 -3.64
C ARG A 448 -17.83 0.49 -4.45
N ALA A 449 -18.28 -0.39 -5.34
CA ALA A 449 -19.48 -0.14 -6.13
C ALA A 449 -20.70 0.06 -5.21
N ARG A 450 -20.80 -0.73 -4.13
CA ARG A 450 -21.85 -0.56 -3.11
C ARG A 450 -21.76 0.80 -2.44
N VAL A 451 -20.58 1.22 -1.97
CA VAL A 451 -20.38 2.53 -1.32
C VAL A 451 -20.76 3.66 -2.28
N ARG A 452 -20.21 3.63 -3.53
CA ARG A 452 -20.52 4.67 -4.52
C ARG A 452 -22.01 4.79 -4.81
N LEU A 453 -22.68 3.65 -5.02
CA LEU A 453 -24.11 3.65 -5.34
C LEU A 453 -25.00 3.98 -4.15
N THR A 454 -24.53 3.77 -2.91
CA THR A 454 -25.27 4.18 -1.70
C THR A 454 -25.04 5.64 -1.35
N ASP A 455 -23.89 6.22 -1.70
CA ASP A 455 -23.60 7.66 -1.47
C ASP A 455 -24.24 8.54 -2.55
N ASP A 456 -24.28 8.07 -3.82
CA ASP A 456 -24.92 8.80 -4.93
C ASP A 456 -26.45 8.77 -4.87
N VAL A 457 -27.04 7.80 -4.18
CA VAL A 457 -28.48 7.60 -4.07
C VAL A 457 -28.97 8.17 -2.74
N ASP A 458 -29.30 9.46 -2.75
CA ASP A 458 -30.01 10.08 -1.66
C ASP A 458 -31.46 9.49 -1.61
N ALA A 459 -31.70 8.56 -0.67
CA ALA A 459 -32.99 7.89 -0.49
C ALA A 459 -34.15 8.91 -0.35
N GLU A 460 -33.83 10.11 0.14
CA GLU A 460 -34.75 11.23 0.26
C GLU A 460 -35.10 11.83 -1.11
N SER A 461 -34.15 11.85 -2.05
CA SER A 461 -34.38 12.36 -3.42
C SER A 461 -35.24 11.37 -4.24
N ILE A 462 -34.98 10.07 -4.13
CA ILE A 462 -35.85 9.03 -4.75
C ILE A 462 -37.25 9.07 -4.15
N GLY A 463 -37.38 9.23 -2.85
CA GLY A 463 -38.69 9.39 -2.19
C GLY A 463 -39.46 10.61 -2.69
N LYS A 464 -38.80 11.71 -3.03
CA LYS A 464 -39.40 12.89 -3.67
C LYS A 464 -39.81 12.61 -5.11
N GLN A 465 -38.96 11.98 -5.91
CA GLN A 465 -39.28 11.59 -7.29
C GLN A 465 -40.46 10.60 -7.38
N ILE A 466 -40.57 9.65 -6.46
CA ILE A 466 -41.72 8.72 -6.39
C ILE A 466 -43.01 9.50 -6.14
N LYS A 467 -42.99 10.50 -5.25
CA LYS A 467 -44.16 11.33 -4.98
C LYS A 467 -44.54 12.24 -6.16
N GLU A 468 -43.57 12.78 -6.86
CA GLU A 468 -43.78 13.60 -8.07
C GLU A 468 -44.40 12.75 -9.19
N ILE A 469 -43.84 11.56 -9.47
CA ILE A 469 -44.38 10.63 -10.47
C ILE A 469 -45.78 10.14 -10.07
N GLU A 470 -46.06 9.99 -8.78
CA GLU A 470 -47.40 9.63 -8.30
C GLU A 470 -48.44 10.73 -8.57
N GLN A 471 -48.05 11.99 -8.44
CA GLN A 471 -48.88 13.15 -8.80
C GLN A 471 -49.09 13.24 -10.31
N GLU A 472 -48.02 13.11 -11.12
CA GLU A 472 -48.09 13.08 -12.60
C GLU A 472 -48.98 11.91 -13.12
N LYS A 473 -48.91 10.77 -12.47
CA LYS A 473 -49.76 9.60 -12.80
C LYS A 473 -51.25 9.88 -12.50
N ILE A 474 -51.56 10.56 -11.40
CA ILE A 474 -52.93 10.93 -11.09
C ILE A 474 -53.45 11.94 -12.14
N GLU A 475 -52.64 12.92 -12.52
CA GLU A 475 -53.03 13.86 -13.59
C GLU A 475 -53.20 13.22 -14.93
N ALA A 476 -52.36 12.19 -15.32
CA ALA A 476 -52.51 11.43 -16.55
C ALA A 476 -53.80 10.62 -16.57
N VAL A 477 -54.19 10.04 -15.42
CA VAL A 477 -55.45 9.29 -15.28
C VAL A 477 -56.64 10.25 -15.37
N GLU A 478 -56.59 11.45 -14.77
CA GLU A 478 -57.65 12.47 -14.88
C GLU A 478 -57.83 12.97 -16.32
N LYS A 479 -56.73 13.02 -17.10
CA LYS A 479 -56.76 13.38 -18.53
C LYS A 479 -57.13 12.22 -19.45
N MET A 480 -57.44 11.02 -18.89
CA MET A 480 -57.71 9.75 -19.62
C MET A 480 -56.58 9.28 -20.56
N ASP A 481 -55.34 9.67 -20.25
CA ASP A 481 -54.15 9.23 -20.98
C ASP A 481 -53.56 7.94 -20.32
N PHE A 482 -54.10 6.80 -20.72
CA PHE A 482 -53.75 5.52 -20.09
C PHE A 482 -52.37 5.01 -20.48
N GLU A 483 -51.88 5.37 -21.68
CA GLU A 483 -50.52 4.97 -22.12
C GLU A 483 -49.46 5.62 -21.26
N LYS A 484 -49.59 6.92 -21.04
CA LYS A 484 -48.68 7.69 -20.20
C LYS A 484 -48.77 7.29 -18.72
N ALA A 485 -49.98 6.97 -18.23
CA ALA A 485 -50.16 6.44 -16.89
C ALA A 485 -49.51 5.08 -16.67
N GLN A 486 -49.42 4.25 -17.68
CA GLN A 486 -48.74 2.97 -17.65
C GLN A 486 -47.20 3.14 -17.63
N GLU A 487 -46.65 3.99 -18.49
CA GLU A 487 -45.21 4.35 -18.47
C GLU A 487 -44.76 4.91 -17.11
N LEU A 488 -45.56 5.83 -16.56
CA LEU A 488 -45.28 6.40 -15.23
C LEU A 488 -45.37 5.35 -14.12
N LYS A 489 -46.24 4.37 -14.24
CA LYS A 489 -46.34 3.26 -13.29
C LYS A 489 -45.11 2.35 -13.36
N GLU A 490 -44.67 1.97 -14.56
CA GLU A 490 -43.47 1.15 -14.74
C GLU A 490 -42.22 1.87 -14.19
N ARG A 491 -42.16 3.19 -14.41
CA ARG A 491 -41.05 4.04 -13.86
C ARG A 491 -41.15 4.15 -12.32
N GLN A 492 -42.36 4.30 -11.76
CA GLN A 492 -42.59 4.31 -10.30
C GLN A 492 -42.21 2.99 -9.67
N ASP A 493 -42.58 1.87 -10.27
CA ASP A 493 -42.28 0.51 -9.78
C ASP A 493 -40.75 0.26 -9.85
N GLY A 494 -40.05 0.75 -10.88
CA GLY A 494 -38.60 0.73 -10.97
C GLY A 494 -37.90 1.54 -9.85
N LEU A 495 -38.37 2.73 -9.57
CA LEU A 495 -37.81 3.57 -8.48
C LEU A 495 -38.11 3.00 -7.09
N LYS A 496 -39.29 2.38 -6.90
CA LYS A 496 -39.61 1.67 -5.63
C LYS A 496 -38.71 0.46 -5.43
N ALA A 497 -38.42 -0.31 -6.48
CA ALA A 497 -37.47 -1.41 -6.42
C ALA A 497 -36.06 -0.93 -6.05
N GLN A 498 -35.59 0.18 -6.62
CA GLN A 498 -34.31 0.80 -6.27
C GLN A 498 -34.28 1.26 -4.82
N LEU A 499 -35.33 1.94 -4.32
CA LEU A 499 -35.41 2.38 -2.94
C LEU A 499 -35.37 1.21 -1.95
N THR A 500 -36.10 0.13 -2.27
CA THR A 500 -36.12 -1.09 -1.44
C THR A 500 -34.76 -1.77 -1.42
N ALA A 501 -34.05 -1.79 -2.55
CA ALA A 501 -32.69 -2.34 -2.65
C ALA A 501 -31.69 -1.52 -1.82
N VAL A 502 -31.78 -0.19 -1.89
CA VAL A 502 -30.92 0.73 -1.09
C VAL A 502 -31.22 0.59 0.41
N GLU A 503 -32.51 0.53 0.80
CA GLU A 503 -32.88 0.31 2.19
C GLU A 503 -32.44 -1.07 2.71
N ALA A 504 -32.46 -2.11 1.87
CA ALA A 504 -31.97 -3.44 2.21
C ALA A 504 -30.42 -3.43 2.39
N ALA A 505 -29.70 -2.69 1.55
CA ALA A 505 -28.24 -2.57 1.62
C ALA A 505 -27.77 -1.73 2.82
N VAL A 506 -28.59 -0.79 3.32
CA VAL A 506 -28.26 0.08 4.46
C VAL A 506 -28.61 -0.57 5.81
N LYS A 507 -29.56 -1.51 5.85
CA LYS A 507 -29.90 -2.20 7.10
C LYS A 507 -28.76 -3.15 7.49
N PRO A 508 -28.22 -3.06 8.72
CA PRO A 508 -27.29 -4.05 9.22
C PRO A 508 -28.01 -5.41 9.26
N GLN A 509 -27.40 -6.44 8.69
CA GLN A 509 -27.89 -7.81 8.82
C GLN A 509 -27.87 -8.20 10.29
N GLY A 510 -29.02 -8.16 10.95
CA GLY A 510 -29.20 -8.73 12.26
C GLY A 510 -29.04 -10.26 12.18
N GLU A 511 -28.48 -10.86 13.23
CA GLU A 511 -28.22 -12.30 13.37
C GLU A 511 -29.45 -13.24 13.25
N ASP A 512 -30.62 -12.74 12.95
CA ASP A 512 -31.84 -13.51 12.70
C ASP A 512 -32.00 -13.85 11.22
N GLY A 513 -31.27 -14.86 10.75
CA GLY A 513 -31.41 -15.51 9.44
C GLY A 513 -32.79 -16.09 9.17
N LYS A 514 -33.78 -15.25 8.94
CA LYS A 514 -35.11 -15.60 8.39
C LYS A 514 -35.54 -14.57 7.36
N ALA A 515 -34.73 -14.35 6.34
CA ALA A 515 -35.23 -13.89 5.06
C ALA A 515 -35.79 -15.11 4.32
N GLY A 516 -36.98 -14.99 3.79
CA GLY A 516 -37.66 -16.08 3.08
C GLY A 516 -36.83 -16.49 1.87
N LYS A 517 -36.67 -17.80 1.70
CA LYS A 517 -35.78 -18.45 0.70
C LYS A 517 -36.18 -18.24 -0.77
N ASP A 518 -37.14 -17.38 -1.09
CA ASP A 518 -37.70 -17.25 -2.45
C ASP A 518 -37.91 -15.80 -2.93
N GLU A 519 -37.32 -14.78 -2.28
CA GLU A 519 -37.37 -13.43 -2.85
C GLU A 519 -36.17 -13.21 -3.79
N PRO A 520 -36.40 -12.71 -5.03
CA PRO A 520 -35.30 -12.42 -5.95
C PRO A 520 -34.38 -11.35 -5.36
N ILE A 521 -33.08 -11.60 -5.41
CA ILE A 521 -32.05 -10.63 -4.97
C ILE A 521 -32.21 -9.37 -5.80
N SER A 522 -32.43 -8.25 -5.14
CA SER A 522 -32.49 -6.95 -5.80
C SER A 522 -31.07 -6.37 -5.89
N TYR A 523 -30.56 -6.25 -7.11
CA TYR A 523 -29.24 -5.68 -7.36
C TYR A 523 -29.30 -4.16 -7.46
N ILE A 524 -28.39 -3.46 -6.79
CA ILE A 524 -28.25 -2.01 -6.82
C ILE A 524 -27.46 -1.56 -8.05
N GLY A 525 -26.56 -2.39 -8.55
CA GLY A 525 -25.69 -2.11 -9.69
C GLY A 525 -25.00 -3.34 -10.23
N LYS A 526 -24.06 -3.11 -11.14
CA LYS A 526 -23.27 -4.14 -11.81
C LYS A 526 -21.79 -3.83 -11.70
N ILE A 527 -20.96 -4.87 -11.64
CA ILE A 527 -19.50 -4.78 -11.76
C ILE A 527 -19.10 -5.26 -13.14
N THR A 528 -18.27 -4.44 -13.80
CA THR A 528 -17.74 -4.69 -15.14
C THR A 528 -16.21 -4.86 -15.11
N GLU A 529 -15.61 -5.14 -16.25
CA GLU A 529 -14.16 -5.18 -16.42
C GLU A 529 -13.48 -3.85 -16.06
N ASP A 530 -14.15 -2.72 -16.37
CA ASP A 530 -13.63 -1.39 -16.07
C ASP A 530 -13.52 -1.14 -14.55
N ASP A 531 -14.51 -1.60 -13.77
CA ASP A 531 -14.47 -1.47 -12.31
C ASP A 531 -13.31 -2.28 -11.72
N ILE A 532 -13.07 -3.49 -12.19
CA ILE A 532 -11.93 -4.34 -11.79
C ILE A 532 -10.60 -3.67 -12.16
N SER A 533 -10.51 -3.12 -13.37
CA SER A 533 -9.32 -2.42 -13.85
C SER A 533 -9.01 -1.19 -13.01
N GLN A 534 -10.04 -0.45 -12.59
CA GLN A 534 -9.90 0.73 -11.75
C GLN A 534 -9.40 0.35 -10.33
N ILE A 535 -9.99 -0.69 -9.72
CA ILE A 535 -9.53 -1.17 -8.40
C ILE A 535 -8.09 -1.63 -8.46
N LEU A 536 -7.75 -2.43 -9.47
CA LEU A 536 -6.38 -2.88 -9.65
C LEU A 536 -5.40 -1.72 -9.80
N SER A 537 -5.80 -0.69 -10.56
CA SER A 537 -4.99 0.54 -10.73
C SER A 537 -4.73 1.24 -9.39
N GLU A 538 -5.72 1.28 -8.50
CA GLU A 538 -5.57 1.87 -7.17
C GLU A 538 -4.73 1.01 -6.23
N MET A 539 -4.92 -0.33 -6.27
CA MET A 539 -4.15 -1.26 -5.44
C MET A 539 -2.68 -1.31 -5.82
N THR A 540 -2.39 -1.23 -7.12
CA THR A 540 -1.03 -1.41 -7.66
C THR A 540 -0.33 -0.10 -8.02
N ASN A 541 -1.05 1.03 -7.99
CA ASN A 541 -0.63 2.33 -8.53
C ASN A 541 -0.25 2.27 -10.04
N ILE A 542 -0.76 1.27 -10.77
CA ILE A 542 -0.56 1.13 -12.21
C ILE A 542 -1.82 1.64 -12.88
N PRO A 543 -1.76 2.57 -13.82
CA PRO A 543 -2.94 3.07 -14.53
C PRO A 543 -3.50 2.02 -15.49
N VAL A 544 -4.09 0.95 -14.95
CA VAL A 544 -4.62 -0.20 -15.73
C VAL A 544 -5.83 0.21 -16.59
N THR A 545 -6.63 1.16 -16.13
CA THR A 545 -7.76 1.72 -16.87
C THR A 545 -7.36 2.41 -18.19
N LYS A 546 -6.09 2.80 -18.32
CA LYS A 546 -5.52 3.36 -19.53
C LYS A 546 -4.87 2.31 -20.44
N LEU A 547 -4.86 1.03 -20.05
CA LEU A 547 -4.15 -0.05 -20.75
C LEU A 547 -4.98 -0.76 -21.83
N THR A 548 -6.30 -0.62 -21.88
CA THR A 548 -7.15 -1.42 -22.78
C THR A 548 -7.38 -0.80 -24.16
N GLU A 549 -7.62 0.50 -24.30
CA GLU A 549 -7.78 1.14 -25.61
C GLU A 549 -6.72 2.19 -25.92
N SER A 550 -6.25 2.92 -24.90
CA SER A 550 -5.25 3.98 -25.07
C SER A 550 -3.79 3.47 -25.17
N ASP A 551 -3.51 2.22 -24.82
CA ASP A 551 -2.14 1.68 -24.91
C ASP A 551 -1.61 1.68 -26.36
N ASN A 552 -2.45 1.32 -27.31
CA ASN A 552 -2.09 1.37 -28.72
C ASN A 552 -1.89 2.82 -29.19
N GLU A 553 -2.65 3.77 -28.69
CA GLU A 553 -2.48 5.19 -28.99
C GLU A 553 -1.25 5.77 -28.31
N ARG A 554 -1.03 5.47 -27.03
CA ARG A 554 0.17 5.88 -26.30
C ARG A 554 1.43 5.29 -26.88
N LEU A 555 1.42 4.03 -27.29
CA LEU A 555 2.56 3.42 -27.96
C LEU A 555 2.83 4.07 -29.33
N LYS A 556 1.82 4.61 -30.03
CA LYS A 556 2.00 5.39 -31.25
C LYS A 556 2.62 6.75 -30.97
N THR A 557 2.18 7.44 -29.91
CA THR A 557 2.64 8.78 -29.55
C THR A 557 3.89 8.77 -28.67
N LEU A 558 4.37 7.58 -28.23
CA LEU A 558 5.52 7.42 -27.34
C LEU A 558 6.76 8.20 -27.81
N GLU A 559 7.09 8.14 -29.09
CA GLU A 559 8.25 8.87 -29.65
C GLU A 559 8.07 10.38 -29.53
N ASP A 560 6.88 10.90 -29.80
CA ASP A 560 6.60 12.31 -29.76
C ASP A 560 6.61 12.86 -28.33
N GLU A 561 6.08 12.09 -27.38
CA GLU A 561 6.13 12.45 -25.94
C GLU A 561 7.57 12.45 -25.42
N LEU A 562 8.36 11.45 -25.75
CA LEU A 562 9.77 11.41 -25.38
C LEU A 562 10.58 12.55 -26.02
N ARG A 563 10.30 12.94 -27.27
CA ARG A 563 10.95 14.07 -27.97
C ARG A 563 10.65 15.42 -27.34
N LYS A 564 9.48 15.61 -26.76
CA LYS A 564 9.15 16.86 -26.04
C LYS A 564 10.12 17.14 -24.90
N ARG A 565 10.60 16.09 -24.25
CA ARG A 565 11.45 16.21 -23.06
C ARG A 565 12.93 15.98 -23.36
N VAL A 566 13.25 15.07 -24.28
CA VAL A 566 14.63 14.68 -24.61
C VAL A 566 15.00 15.24 -25.99
N ILE A 567 15.72 16.34 -25.99
CA ILE A 567 16.08 17.10 -27.19
C ILE A 567 17.38 16.56 -27.81
N GLY A 568 17.42 16.47 -29.13
CA GLY A 568 18.62 16.15 -29.90
C GLY A 568 19.06 14.69 -29.87
N GLN A 569 18.18 13.77 -29.46
CA GLN A 569 18.45 12.33 -29.30
C GLN A 569 17.46 11.45 -30.10
N ASP A 570 17.09 11.86 -31.30
CA ASP A 570 16.02 11.22 -32.11
C ASP A 570 16.26 9.72 -32.35
N GLU A 571 17.50 9.31 -32.62
CA GLU A 571 17.84 7.90 -32.84
C GLU A 571 17.66 7.08 -31.55
N ALA A 572 18.10 7.62 -30.41
CA ALA A 572 17.96 6.97 -29.13
C ALA A 572 16.48 6.78 -28.74
N VAL A 573 15.68 7.84 -28.92
CA VAL A 573 14.24 7.82 -28.66
C VAL A 573 13.54 6.79 -29.56
N THR A 574 13.85 6.79 -30.84
CA THR A 574 13.26 5.85 -31.83
C THR A 574 13.64 4.41 -31.52
N ALA A 575 14.89 4.13 -31.13
CA ALA A 575 15.35 2.78 -30.78
C ALA A 575 14.63 2.26 -29.53
N VAL A 576 14.58 3.07 -28.46
CA VAL A 576 13.86 2.72 -27.23
C VAL A 576 12.37 2.47 -27.52
N ALA A 577 11.70 3.36 -28.24
CA ALA A 577 10.28 3.23 -28.54
C ALA A 577 9.97 1.97 -29.37
N LYS A 578 10.81 1.64 -30.38
CA LYS A 578 10.68 0.40 -31.15
C LYS A 578 10.82 -0.86 -30.28
N ALA A 579 11.80 -0.89 -29.39
CA ALA A 579 12.02 -2.04 -28.51
C ALA A 579 10.84 -2.23 -27.55
N ILE A 580 10.33 -1.14 -26.98
CA ILE A 580 9.17 -1.18 -26.06
C ILE A 580 7.91 -1.62 -26.80
N ARG A 581 7.64 -1.08 -28.00
CA ARG A 581 6.50 -1.52 -28.83
C ARG A 581 6.57 -3.03 -29.11
N ARG A 582 7.76 -3.56 -29.46
CA ARG A 582 8.00 -4.99 -29.68
C ARG A 582 7.64 -5.84 -28.46
N SER A 583 8.05 -5.38 -27.28
CA SER A 583 7.79 -6.07 -26.02
C SER A 583 6.29 -6.04 -25.65
N ARG A 584 5.66 -4.87 -25.74
CA ARG A 584 4.23 -4.70 -25.39
C ARG A 584 3.27 -5.41 -26.33
N LEU A 585 3.64 -5.59 -27.59
CA LEU A 585 2.86 -6.36 -28.55
C LEU A 585 3.03 -7.88 -28.42
N GLY A 586 3.76 -8.36 -27.40
CA GLY A 586 3.96 -9.78 -27.16
C GLY A 586 4.90 -10.48 -28.13
N LEU A 587 5.69 -9.71 -28.90
CA LEU A 587 6.65 -10.25 -29.87
C LEU A 587 7.99 -10.63 -29.23
N LYS A 588 8.18 -10.31 -27.94
CA LYS A 588 9.37 -10.66 -27.17
C LYS A 588 9.10 -11.89 -26.30
N ASP A 589 10.15 -12.60 -25.92
CA ASP A 589 10.10 -13.71 -24.99
C ASP A 589 9.48 -13.24 -23.62
N PRO A 590 8.39 -13.85 -23.16
CA PRO A 590 7.69 -13.43 -21.95
C PRO A 590 8.49 -13.69 -20.66
N THR A 591 9.58 -14.45 -20.74
CA THR A 591 10.46 -14.72 -19.60
C THR A 591 11.43 -13.59 -19.30
N LYS A 592 11.68 -12.68 -20.26
CA LYS A 592 12.66 -11.60 -20.16
C LYS A 592 12.04 -10.27 -19.69
N PRO A 593 12.85 -9.33 -19.16
CA PRO A 593 12.40 -7.98 -18.86
C PRO A 593 11.75 -7.29 -20.07
N SER A 594 10.85 -6.33 -19.85
CA SER A 594 10.14 -5.60 -20.91
C SER A 594 11.09 -4.87 -21.86
N GLY A 595 12.25 -4.42 -21.38
CA GLY A 595 13.30 -3.81 -22.19
C GLY A 595 14.63 -3.83 -21.44
N SER A 596 15.74 -4.00 -22.15
CA SER A 596 17.08 -3.89 -21.59
C SER A 596 17.99 -3.09 -22.53
N PHE A 597 18.56 -1.99 -22.01
CA PHE A 597 19.30 -1.02 -22.83
C PHE A 597 20.63 -0.65 -22.17
N ILE A 598 21.68 -0.47 -22.99
CA ILE A 598 22.88 0.22 -22.55
C ILE A 598 22.97 1.57 -23.27
N PHE A 599 22.92 2.66 -22.50
CA PHE A 599 23.04 4.03 -22.98
C PHE A 599 24.49 4.48 -22.94
N LEU A 600 25.09 4.68 -24.11
CA LEU A 600 26.48 5.04 -24.31
C LEU A 600 26.60 6.51 -24.72
N GLY A 601 27.59 7.23 -24.22
CA GLY A 601 27.85 8.60 -24.59
C GLY A 601 28.49 9.41 -23.49
N THR A 602 28.85 10.66 -23.77
CA THR A 602 29.46 11.57 -22.82
C THR A 602 28.51 11.96 -21.69
N THR A 603 29.03 12.53 -20.63
CA THR A 603 28.19 13.02 -19.52
C THR A 603 27.31 14.19 -19.98
N GLY A 604 26.08 14.29 -19.47
CA GLY A 604 25.21 15.46 -19.71
C GLY A 604 24.57 15.53 -21.11
N VAL A 605 24.47 14.40 -21.85
CA VAL A 605 23.80 14.33 -23.16
C VAL A 605 22.33 13.87 -23.09
N GLY A 606 21.81 13.63 -21.87
CA GLY A 606 20.39 13.30 -21.69
C GLY A 606 20.09 11.82 -21.37
N LYS A 607 21.11 10.97 -21.07
CA LYS A 607 20.91 9.54 -20.76
C LYS A 607 19.92 9.32 -19.59
N THR A 608 20.17 9.98 -18.48
CA THR A 608 19.31 9.88 -17.28
C THR A 608 17.95 10.54 -17.50
N GLU A 609 17.89 11.59 -18.31
CA GLU A 609 16.64 12.29 -18.64
C GLU A 609 15.71 11.42 -19.49
N LEU A 610 16.27 10.66 -20.46
CA LEU A 610 15.47 9.69 -21.22
C LEU A 610 14.90 8.58 -20.33
N ALA A 611 15.67 8.13 -19.33
CA ALA A 611 15.16 7.15 -18.37
C ALA A 611 14.00 7.70 -17.51
N LYS A 612 14.09 8.97 -17.07
CA LYS A 612 13.00 9.66 -16.35
C LYS A 612 11.77 9.87 -17.22
N ALA A 613 11.96 10.40 -18.42
CA ALA A 613 10.88 10.61 -19.37
C ALA A 613 10.16 9.27 -19.68
N LEU A 614 10.93 8.19 -19.81
CA LEU A 614 10.36 6.87 -20.05
C LEU A 614 9.54 6.37 -18.85
N ALA A 615 10.01 6.58 -17.62
CA ALA A 615 9.25 6.21 -16.41
C ALA A 615 7.92 6.98 -16.35
N GLU A 616 7.94 8.28 -16.61
CA GLU A 616 6.74 9.11 -16.61
C GLU A 616 5.73 8.70 -17.71
N VAL A 617 6.20 8.51 -18.93
CA VAL A 617 5.30 8.18 -20.06
C VAL A 617 4.74 6.77 -19.95
N MET A 618 5.57 5.80 -19.50
CA MET A 618 5.16 4.39 -19.40
C MET A 618 4.38 4.06 -18.14
N PHE A 619 4.74 4.67 -17.02
CA PHE A 619 4.19 4.31 -15.71
C PHE A 619 3.48 5.48 -15.00
N GLY A 620 3.43 6.66 -15.63
CA GLY A 620 2.64 7.81 -15.16
C GLY A 620 3.29 8.68 -14.08
N SER A 621 4.48 8.31 -13.58
CA SER A 621 5.25 9.09 -12.59
C SER A 621 6.75 8.92 -12.79
N GLU A 622 7.52 10.00 -12.55
CA GLU A 622 8.98 9.91 -12.44
C GLU A 622 9.43 9.03 -11.27
N ASP A 623 8.61 8.90 -10.22
CA ASP A 623 8.91 8.08 -9.04
C ASP A 623 8.95 6.57 -9.35
N ALA A 624 8.41 6.17 -10.51
CA ALA A 624 8.57 4.80 -11.01
C ALA A 624 10.01 4.49 -11.50
N LEU A 625 10.96 5.44 -11.34
CA LEU A 625 12.37 5.25 -11.64
C LEU A 625 13.14 4.79 -10.41
N ILE A 626 13.60 3.53 -10.43
CA ILE A 626 14.52 2.99 -9.42
C ILE A 626 15.95 3.26 -9.88
N ARG A 627 16.60 4.25 -9.30
CA ARG A 627 18.01 4.55 -9.59
C ARG A 627 18.93 3.79 -8.66
N VAL A 628 19.95 3.15 -9.24
CA VAL A 628 21.04 2.44 -8.54
C VAL A 628 22.36 2.97 -9.09
N ASP A 629 23.14 3.64 -8.26
CA ASP A 629 24.47 4.16 -8.62
C ASP A 629 25.52 3.06 -8.45
N MET A 630 26.13 2.65 -9.54
CA MET A 630 27.11 1.56 -9.53
C MET A 630 28.43 1.93 -8.88
N SER A 631 28.69 3.19 -8.61
CA SER A 631 29.83 3.63 -7.78
C SER A 631 29.76 3.13 -6.34
N GLU A 632 28.59 2.77 -5.84
CA GLU A 632 28.39 2.21 -4.50
C GLU A 632 28.62 0.68 -4.46
N TYR A 633 28.85 0.05 -5.61
CA TYR A 633 28.95 -1.42 -5.78
C TYR A 633 30.29 -1.84 -6.41
N MET A 634 31.38 -1.19 -6.03
CA MET A 634 32.71 -1.42 -6.56
C MET A 634 33.41 -2.63 -5.94
N GLU A 635 33.03 -3.01 -4.71
CA GLU A 635 33.61 -4.13 -3.99
C GLU A 635 32.76 -5.39 -4.09
N LYS A 636 33.41 -6.56 -3.97
CA LYS A 636 32.70 -7.85 -3.99
C LYS A 636 31.61 -7.97 -2.93
N ASN A 637 31.84 -7.42 -1.77
CA ASN A 637 30.88 -7.48 -0.65
C ASN A 637 29.63 -6.62 -0.89
N ASP A 638 29.73 -5.60 -1.75
CA ASP A 638 28.61 -4.70 -2.02
C ASP A 638 27.49 -5.35 -2.84
N VAL A 639 27.78 -6.44 -3.57
CA VAL A 639 26.76 -7.22 -4.28
C VAL A 639 25.68 -7.71 -3.34
N SER A 640 26.04 -8.03 -2.09
CA SER A 640 25.08 -8.42 -1.06
C SER A 640 24.09 -7.31 -0.69
N LYS A 641 24.41 -6.03 -0.93
CA LYS A 641 23.48 -4.92 -0.73
C LYS A 641 22.34 -4.93 -1.76
N LEU A 642 22.61 -5.45 -2.99
CA LEU A 642 21.59 -5.55 -4.05
C LEU A 642 20.57 -6.64 -3.79
N ILE A 643 21.03 -7.82 -3.35
CA ILE A 643 20.20 -9.04 -3.21
C ILE A 643 19.94 -9.45 -1.76
N GLY A 644 20.55 -8.77 -0.79
CA GLY A 644 20.49 -9.07 0.65
C GLY A 644 21.70 -9.85 1.16
N ALA A 645 21.98 -9.70 2.46
CA ALA A 645 23.09 -10.39 3.10
C ALA A 645 22.80 -11.90 3.25
N PRO A 646 23.79 -12.78 3.04
CA PRO A 646 23.62 -14.21 3.26
C PRO A 646 23.40 -14.54 4.75
N PRO A 647 22.79 -15.69 5.07
CA PRO A 647 22.52 -16.10 6.46
C PRO A 647 23.78 -16.06 7.33
N GLY A 648 23.69 -15.41 8.49
CA GLY A 648 24.78 -15.29 9.46
C GLY A 648 25.67 -14.04 9.30
N TYR A 649 25.40 -13.18 8.34
CA TYR A 649 26.06 -11.87 8.21
C TYR A 649 25.19 -10.75 8.78
N VAL A 650 25.85 -9.65 9.22
CA VAL A 650 25.17 -8.45 9.72
C VAL A 650 24.27 -7.88 8.61
N GLY A 651 22.98 -7.60 8.94
CA GLY A 651 21.99 -7.10 7.97
C GLY A 651 21.07 -8.18 7.37
N TYR A 652 21.24 -9.48 7.72
CA TYR A 652 20.34 -10.52 7.23
C TYR A 652 18.90 -10.36 7.76
N ASP A 653 18.74 -9.98 9.03
CA ASP A 653 17.42 -9.82 9.67
C ASP A 653 16.75 -8.46 9.34
N GLU A 654 17.49 -7.51 8.73
CA GLU A 654 17.00 -6.15 8.47
C GLU A 654 16.19 -6.04 7.16
N GLY A 655 16.12 -7.08 6.33
CA GLY A 655 15.34 -7.15 5.10
C GLY A 655 16.08 -7.75 3.90
N GLY A 656 15.39 -7.79 2.76
CA GLY A 656 15.97 -8.20 1.48
C GLY A 656 16.99 -7.19 0.94
N GLY A 657 17.48 -7.40 -0.28
CA GLY A 657 18.42 -6.47 -0.93
C GLY A 657 17.73 -5.17 -1.37
N GLN A 658 18.49 -4.10 -1.44
CA GLN A 658 17.99 -2.78 -1.84
C GLN A 658 17.28 -2.77 -3.20
N LEU A 659 17.79 -3.56 -4.17
CA LEU A 659 17.18 -3.69 -5.49
C LEU A 659 15.95 -4.60 -5.42
N THR A 660 16.08 -5.77 -4.81
CA THR A 660 15.02 -6.78 -4.75
C THR A 660 13.79 -6.29 -4.00
N ASP A 661 13.98 -5.56 -2.89
CA ASP A 661 12.86 -4.99 -2.13
C ASP A 661 12.15 -3.86 -2.89
N LYS A 662 12.91 -2.97 -3.55
CA LYS A 662 12.31 -1.90 -4.36
C LYS A 662 11.50 -2.45 -5.54
N VAL A 663 12.05 -3.44 -6.27
CA VAL A 663 11.35 -4.05 -7.41
C VAL A 663 10.12 -4.85 -6.96
N ARG A 664 10.21 -5.52 -5.82
CA ARG A 664 9.06 -6.22 -5.23
C ARG A 664 7.93 -5.25 -4.89
N THR A 665 8.26 -4.09 -4.32
CA THR A 665 7.27 -3.05 -4.00
C THR A 665 6.74 -2.34 -5.25
N HIS A 666 7.58 -2.17 -6.27
CA HIS A 666 7.24 -1.50 -7.52
C HIS A 666 7.63 -2.37 -8.73
N PRO A 667 6.85 -3.43 -9.04
CA PRO A 667 7.19 -4.37 -10.12
C PRO A 667 7.10 -3.74 -11.52
N TYR A 668 6.39 -2.62 -11.64
CA TYR A 668 6.30 -1.82 -12.87
C TYR A 668 7.15 -0.56 -12.73
N SER A 669 8.41 -0.67 -13.08
CA SER A 669 9.38 0.42 -12.90
C SER A 669 10.45 0.42 -13.99
N VAL A 670 11.08 1.58 -14.15
CA VAL A 670 12.33 1.70 -14.90
C VAL A 670 13.48 1.58 -13.91
N ILE A 671 14.35 0.62 -14.11
CA ILE A 671 15.55 0.43 -13.30
C ILE A 671 16.72 1.05 -14.04
N LEU A 672 17.32 2.07 -13.44
CA LEU A 672 18.47 2.78 -13.98
C LEU A 672 19.73 2.39 -13.19
N PHE A 673 20.61 1.60 -13.81
CA PHE A 673 21.96 1.38 -13.32
C PHE A 673 22.90 2.45 -13.88
N ASP A 674 23.27 3.40 -13.04
CA ASP A 674 24.10 4.53 -13.45
C ASP A 674 25.59 4.17 -13.33
N GLU A 675 26.39 4.53 -14.33
CA GLU A 675 27.85 4.28 -14.42
C GLU A 675 28.23 2.80 -14.25
N ILE A 676 27.59 1.94 -15.05
CA ILE A 676 27.70 0.47 -14.96
C ILE A 676 29.16 -0.04 -15.05
N GLU A 677 30.05 0.69 -15.72
CA GLU A 677 31.48 0.35 -15.83
C GLU A 677 32.24 0.38 -14.50
N LYS A 678 31.67 0.95 -13.47
CA LYS A 678 32.28 1.00 -12.13
C LYS A 678 31.94 -0.21 -11.26
N ALA A 679 30.92 -0.96 -11.63
CA ALA A 679 30.45 -2.09 -10.85
C ALA A 679 31.46 -3.23 -10.80
N HIS A 680 31.49 -3.97 -9.69
CA HIS A 680 32.25 -5.22 -9.57
C HIS A 680 31.72 -6.30 -10.54
N VAL A 681 32.59 -7.20 -11.01
CA VAL A 681 32.24 -8.25 -11.98
C VAL A 681 31.09 -9.14 -11.50
N ASP A 682 30.98 -9.40 -10.21
CA ASP A 682 29.89 -10.23 -9.64
C ASP A 682 28.51 -9.58 -9.76
N VAL A 683 28.41 -8.24 -9.88
CA VAL A 683 27.16 -7.53 -10.21
C VAL A 683 26.66 -7.95 -11.59
N PHE A 684 27.56 -8.04 -12.58
CA PHE A 684 27.19 -8.48 -13.93
C PHE A 684 26.68 -9.92 -13.94
N ASN A 685 27.32 -10.81 -13.18
CA ASN A 685 26.87 -12.21 -13.04
C ASN A 685 25.45 -12.30 -12.47
N THR A 686 25.14 -11.44 -11.50
CA THR A 686 23.78 -11.34 -10.93
C THR A 686 22.79 -10.79 -11.96
N MET A 687 23.19 -9.77 -12.71
CA MET A 687 22.34 -9.19 -13.75
C MET A 687 22.07 -10.14 -14.92
N LEU A 688 22.99 -11.07 -15.24
CA LEU A 688 22.74 -12.09 -16.26
C LEU A 688 21.48 -12.90 -15.98
N GLN A 689 21.23 -13.24 -14.70
CA GLN A 689 20.02 -13.95 -14.30
C GLN A 689 18.76 -13.12 -14.56
N VAL A 690 18.83 -11.81 -14.29
CA VAL A 690 17.71 -10.88 -14.54
C VAL A 690 17.45 -10.75 -16.03
N LEU A 691 18.51 -10.60 -16.85
CA LEU A 691 18.38 -10.40 -18.30
C LEU A 691 17.89 -11.65 -19.04
N ASP A 692 18.20 -12.86 -18.54
CA ASP A 692 17.80 -14.12 -19.17
C ASP A 692 16.43 -14.60 -18.71
N ASP A 693 16.28 -14.74 -17.38
CA ASP A 693 15.12 -15.38 -16.77
C ASP A 693 14.06 -14.35 -16.28
N GLY A 694 14.36 -13.04 -16.32
CA GLY A 694 13.48 -11.99 -15.80
C GLY A 694 13.18 -12.12 -14.31
N ARG A 695 14.05 -12.80 -13.55
CA ARG A 695 13.86 -13.03 -12.11
C ARG A 695 15.20 -12.98 -11.37
N LEU A 696 15.11 -12.66 -10.07
CA LEU A 696 16.24 -12.65 -9.17
C LEU A 696 15.84 -13.22 -7.81
N THR A 697 16.61 -14.16 -7.27
CA THR A 697 16.34 -14.72 -5.95
C THR A 697 17.09 -13.92 -4.89
N ASP A 698 16.36 -13.43 -3.89
CA ASP A 698 16.94 -12.71 -2.75
C ASP A 698 17.65 -13.65 -1.76
N SER A 699 18.34 -13.08 -0.78
CA SER A 699 19.05 -13.84 0.27
C SER A 699 18.13 -14.69 1.15
N HIS A 700 16.84 -14.37 1.22
CA HIS A 700 15.81 -15.13 1.94
C HIS A 700 15.22 -16.28 1.09
N GLY A 701 15.71 -16.46 -0.14
CA GLY A 701 15.20 -17.45 -1.08
C GLY A 701 13.87 -17.09 -1.72
N ARG A 702 13.45 -15.80 -1.68
CA ARG A 702 12.27 -15.31 -2.39
C ARG A 702 12.66 -14.91 -3.81
N THR A 703 11.87 -15.30 -4.78
CA THR A 703 12.07 -14.94 -6.18
C THR A 703 11.33 -13.64 -6.47
N VAL A 704 12.06 -12.63 -6.95
CA VAL A 704 11.53 -11.33 -7.36
C VAL A 704 11.43 -11.31 -8.88
N ASP A 705 10.29 -10.89 -9.42
CA ASP A 705 10.00 -10.83 -10.84
C ASP A 705 10.39 -9.47 -11.44
N PHE A 706 11.19 -9.50 -12.51
CA PHE A 706 11.67 -8.35 -13.28
C PHE A 706 11.06 -8.26 -14.68
N LYS A 707 10.14 -9.16 -15.06
CA LYS A 707 9.57 -9.23 -16.42
C LYS A 707 8.87 -7.94 -16.84
N ASN A 708 8.25 -7.26 -15.88
CA ASN A 708 7.53 -6.02 -16.10
C ASN A 708 8.40 -4.76 -15.97
N THR A 709 9.69 -4.91 -15.69
CA THR A 709 10.62 -3.79 -15.56
C THR A 709 11.30 -3.45 -16.89
N ILE A 710 11.72 -2.21 -17.02
CA ILE A 710 12.59 -1.74 -18.09
C ILE A 710 13.95 -1.45 -17.49
N ILE A 711 14.99 -2.15 -17.97
CA ILE A 711 16.35 -2.04 -17.45
C ILE A 711 17.16 -1.10 -18.34
N ILE A 712 17.69 -0.04 -17.76
CA ILE A 712 18.56 0.93 -18.43
C ILE A 712 19.89 0.98 -17.70
N MET A 713 20.98 0.81 -18.43
CA MET A 713 22.33 0.89 -17.92
C MET A 713 23.04 2.06 -18.60
N THR A 714 23.55 3.02 -17.85
CA THR A 714 24.33 4.11 -18.43
C THR A 714 25.82 3.82 -18.36
N SER A 715 26.54 4.20 -19.40
CA SER A 715 27.99 4.11 -19.42
C SER A 715 28.66 5.30 -20.11
N ASN A 716 29.79 5.69 -19.56
CA ASN A 716 30.67 6.74 -20.09
C ASN A 716 31.92 6.14 -20.77
N VAL A 717 31.94 4.83 -21.01
CA VAL A 717 33.03 4.13 -21.69
C VAL A 717 33.24 4.75 -23.08
N GLY A 718 34.48 5.00 -23.44
CA GLY A 718 34.84 5.63 -24.71
C GLY A 718 34.70 7.17 -24.75
N ALA A 719 34.04 7.79 -23.79
CA ALA A 719 33.85 9.25 -23.76
C ALA A 719 35.17 10.02 -23.78
N LYS A 720 36.20 9.55 -23.07
CA LYS A 720 37.54 10.15 -23.07
C LYS A 720 38.23 10.12 -24.45
N MET A 721 37.96 9.10 -25.26
CA MET A 721 38.55 9.00 -26.61
C MET A 721 37.90 9.98 -27.58
N LEU A 722 36.63 10.30 -27.36
CA LEU A 722 35.89 11.25 -28.19
C LEU A 722 36.27 12.69 -27.86
N THR A 723 36.50 13.01 -26.58
CA THR A 723 36.86 14.37 -26.15
C THR A 723 38.36 14.67 -26.29
N ALA A 724 39.24 13.67 -26.13
CA ALA A 724 40.69 13.87 -26.29
C ALA A 724 41.14 14.24 -27.69
N ALA A 725 40.38 13.85 -28.72
CA ALA A 725 40.67 14.21 -30.08
C ALA A 725 40.26 15.66 -30.46
N ALA A 726 39.25 16.19 -29.74
CA ALA A 726 38.80 17.57 -29.91
C ALA A 726 39.86 18.61 -29.41
N GLY A 727 40.67 18.22 -28.43
CA GLY A 727 41.72 19.09 -27.87
C GLY A 727 43.05 19.17 -28.72
N ARG A 728 43.25 18.36 -29.73
CA ARG A 728 44.49 18.29 -30.52
C ARG A 728 44.50 19.16 -31.82
N ARG A 729 43.43 19.83 -32.18
CA ARG A 729 43.32 20.72 -33.34
C ARG A 729 43.56 22.19 -33.08
N ILE A 730 44.24 22.56 -32.00
CA ILE A 730 44.82 23.92 -31.86
C ILE A 730 46.20 23.92 -32.47
N GLY A 731 46.29 24.09 -33.76
CA GLY A 731 47.54 24.20 -34.46
C GLY A 731 47.36 24.52 -35.93
N PHE A 732 47.34 25.80 -36.27
CA PHE A 732 47.66 26.44 -37.57
C PHE A 732 47.45 25.60 -38.85
N GLY A 733 46.33 25.71 -39.44
CA GLY A 733 46.04 25.33 -40.80
C GLY A 733 44.79 26.10 -41.27
N THR A 734 45.01 27.02 -42.25
CA THR A 734 43.97 27.75 -42.92
C THR A 734 42.90 26.80 -43.49
N ILE A 735 41.70 26.87 -42.92
CA ILE A 735 40.51 26.19 -43.42
C ILE A 735 39.78 27.19 -44.32
N ASN A 736 39.38 26.78 -45.53
CA ASN A 736 38.55 27.59 -46.42
C ASN A 736 37.15 27.72 -45.82
N ASP A 737 36.61 28.93 -45.84
CA ASP A 737 35.35 29.35 -45.20
C ASP A 737 34.04 28.69 -45.77
N ASP A 738 34.15 27.84 -46.81
CA ASP A 738 32.98 27.24 -47.46
C ASP A 738 32.61 25.80 -46.92
N ASP A 739 33.49 25.16 -46.12
CA ASP A 739 33.27 23.81 -45.60
C ASP A 739 32.79 23.77 -44.11
N ASP A 740 32.77 24.91 -43.44
CA ASP A 740 32.48 25.00 -42.01
C ASP A 740 31.01 24.78 -41.62
N ASP A 741 30.06 25.01 -42.52
CA ASP A 741 28.63 24.98 -42.22
C ASP A 741 28.03 23.56 -42.14
N GLU A 742 28.60 22.58 -42.86
CA GLU A 742 28.17 21.18 -42.76
C GLU A 742 28.84 20.44 -41.60
N LEU A 743 30.09 20.81 -41.29
CA LEU A 743 30.87 20.22 -40.19
C LEU A 743 30.41 20.66 -38.78
N SER A 744 29.86 21.88 -38.64
CA SER A 744 29.34 22.40 -37.38
C SER A 744 27.91 21.87 -37.06
N ARG A 745 27.19 21.41 -38.09
CA ARG A 745 25.84 20.85 -37.94
C ARG A 745 25.83 19.39 -37.48
N GLU A 746 26.89 18.60 -37.66
CA GLU A 746 26.95 17.18 -37.37
C GLU A 746 27.63 16.78 -36.03
N GLY A 747 27.92 17.70 -35.11
CA GLY A 747 28.52 17.34 -33.79
C GLY A 747 29.75 16.42 -33.91
N LEU A 748 30.84 16.93 -34.41
CA LEU A 748 32.03 16.14 -34.71
C LEU A 748 32.75 15.60 -33.46
N TYR A 749 32.72 14.28 -33.31
CA TYR A 749 33.43 13.52 -32.30
C TYR A 749 34.95 13.50 -32.59
N GLY A 750 35.65 14.58 -32.25
CA GLY A 750 37.10 14.67 -32.45
C GLY A 750 37.53 14.50 -33.91
N GLY A 751 36.73 14.92 -34.88
CA GLY A 751 37.01 14.80 -36.31
C GLY A 751 36.57 13.48 -36.95
N LYS A 752 35.74 12.67 -36.24
CA LYS A 752 35.17 11.41 -36.72
C LYS A 752 33.71 11.61 -37.03
N SER A 753 33.19 10.85 -38.00
CA SER A 753 31.76 10.77 -38.23
C SER A 753 31.04 10.07 -37.05
N TYR A 754 29.72 10.26 -36.94
CA TYR A 754 28.90 9.60 -35.92
C TYR A 754 29.07 8.08 -35.95
N ASP A 755 29.06 7.44 -37.08
CA ASP A 755 29.22 5.99 -37.25
C ASP A 755 30.61 5.48 -36.84
N GLU A 756 31.64 6.24 -37.16
CA GLU A 756 33.01 5.93 -36.70
C GLU A 756 33.13 6.06 -35.17
N ALA A 757 32.55 7.12 -34.61
CA ALA A 757 32.54 7.33 -33.17
C ALA A 757 31.79 6.21 -32.45
N LYS A 758 30.63 5.82 -32.95
CA LYS A 758 29.83 4.71 -32.47
C LYS A 758 30.61 3.39 -32.47
N THR A 759 31.32 3.10 -33.57
CA THR A 759 32.13 1.90 -33.73
C THR A 759 33.26 1.85 -32.68
N VAL A 760 33.96 2.96 -32.50
CA VAL A 760 35.05 3.07 -31.50
C VAL A 760 34.54 2.84 -30.07
N VAL A 761 33.38 3.41 -29.73
CA VAL A 761 32.78 3.26 -28.38
C VAL A 761 32.32 1.81 -28.16
N ILE A 762 31.70 1.20 -29.18
CA ILE A 762 31.28 -0.21 -29.10
C ILE A 762 32.47 -1.15 -28.95
N ASP A 763 33.58 -0.88 -29.63
CA ASP A 763 34.80 -1.71 -29.51
C ASP A 763 35.46 -1.55 -28.13
N GLU A 764 35.42 -0.38 -27.55
CA GLU A 764 35.88 -0.17 -26.17
C GLU A 764 34.94 -0.82 -25.14
N LEU A 765 33.62 -0.79 -25.38
CA LEU A 765 32.63 -1.50 -24.57
C LEU A 765 32.91 -3.02 -24.54
N LYS A 766 33.22 -3.61 -25.71
CA LYS A 766 33.57 -5.04 -25.80
C LYS A 766 34.85 -5.43 -25.07
N LYS A 767 35.73 -4.46 -24.78
CA LYS A 767 36.91 -4.69 -23.94
C LYS A 767 36.59 -4.65 -22.44
N THR A 768 35.57 -3.82 -22.08
CA THR A 768 35.18 -3.61 -20.68
C THR A 768 34.22 -4.68 -20.18
N PHE A 769 33.28 -5.11 -21.03
CA PHE A 769 32.25 -6.07 -20.68
C PHE A 769 32.42 -7.39 -21.42
N THR A 770 31.99 -8.48 -20.78
CA THR A 770 32.03 -9.80 -21.39
C THR A 770 31.09 -9.90 -22.58
N PRO A 771 31.44 -10.60 -23.67
CA PRO A 771 30.56 -10.80 -24.81
C PRO A 771 29.20 -11.41 -24.42
N GLU A 772 29.21 -12.26 -23.37
CA GLU A 772 28.02 -12.90 -22.84
C GLU A 772 27.02 -11.86 -22.30
N PHE A 773 27.48 -10.87 -21.56
CA PHE A 773 26.65 -9.81 -21.02
C PHE A 773 26.06 -8.92 -22.14
N ILE A 774 26.92 -8.50 -23.09
CA ILE A 774 26.52 -7.62 -24.20
C ILE A 774 25.42 -8.28 -25.06
N ASN A 775 25.54 -9.58 -25.34
CA ASN A 775 24.60 -10.31 -26.20
C ASN A 775 23.21 -10.54 -25.55
N ARG A 776 23.07 -10.30 -24.26
CA ARG A 776 21.79 -10.43 -23.53
C ARG A 776 21.01 -9.12 -23.41
N VAL A 777 21.66 -8.03 -23.73
CA VAL A 777 21.02 -6.70 -23.78
C VAL A 777 20.30 -6.54 -25.12
N ASP A 778 19.06 -6.02 -25.08
CA ASP A 778 18.25 -5.87 -26.28
C ASP A 778 18.87 -4.91 -27.29
N GLU A 779 19.34 -3.73 -26.82
CA GLU A 779 19.93 -2.74 -27.71
C GLU A 779 21.02 -1.90 -27.01
N LEU A 780 22.06 -1.55 -27.80
CA LEU A 780 23.12 -0.62 -27.45
C LEU A 780 22.80 0.73 -28.11
N ILE A 781 22.53 1.75 -27.29
CA ILE A 781 22.07 3.04 -27.76
C ILE A 781 23.16 4.08 -27.56
N PHE A 782 23.64 4.66 -28.63
CA PHE A 782 24.66 5.70 -28.61
C PHE A 782 24.02 7.09 -28.68
N PHE A 783 24.28 7.91 -27.66
CA PHE A 783 23.79 9.26 -27.55
C PHE A 783 24.69 10.24 -28.28
N ARG A 784 24.09 11.10 -29.09
CA ARG A 784 24.78 12.17 -29.83
C ARG A 784 25.25 13.27 -28.88
N MET A 785 26.37 13.93 -29.25
CA MET A 785 26.71 15.21 -28.62
C MET A 785 25.68 16.28 -29.00
N LEU A 786 25.37 17.13 -28.05
CA LEU A 786 24.36 18.18 -28.24
C LEU A 786 24.93 19.31 -29.13
N ASN A 787 24.22 19.67 -30.19
CA ASN A 787 24.51 20.82 -31.01
C ASN A 787 23.91 22.11 -30.37
N HIS A 788 24.28 23.28 -30.90
CA HIS A 788 23.88 24.57 -30.38
C HIS A 788 22.35 24.74 -30.30
N ASP A 789 21.64 24.38 -31.38
CA ASP A 789 20.17 24.46 -31.44
C ASP A 789 19.47 23.59 -30.41
N SER A 790 20.03 22.40 -30.13
CA SER A 790 19.53 21.53 -29.07
C SER A 790 19.76 22.13 -27.68
N LEU A 791 20.88 22.81 -27.49
CA LEU A 791 21.19 23.47 -26.21
C LEU A 791 20.24 24.65 -25.95
N ILE A 792 19.89 25.44 -26.97
CA ILE A 792 18.90 26.52 -26.86
C ILE A 792 17.54 25.93 -26.42
N LYS A 793 17.08 24.87 -27.07
CA LYS A 793 15.82 24.21 -26.69
C LYS A 793 15.85 23.64 -25.26
N ILE A 794 16.98 23.12 -24.82
CA ILE A 794 17.16 22.66 -23.44
C ILE A 794 17.08 23.84 -22.45
N VAL A 795 17.68 24.99 -22.79
CA VAL A 795 17.54 26.22 -21.99
C VAL A 795 16.07 26.62 -21.88
N ASP A 796 15.31 26.58 -22.98
CA ASP A 796 13.87 26.92 -22.95
C ASP A 796 13.06 26.00 -22.02
N ILE A 797 13.30 24.68 -22.06
CA ILE A 797 12.65 23.71 -21.17
C ILE A 797 13.04 24.00 -19.71
N MET A 798 14.32 24.28 -19.44
CA MET A 798 14.77 24.56 -18.07
C MET A 798 14.19 25.85 -17.51
N ILE A 799 14.01 26.85 -18.36
CA ILE A 799 13.36 28.13 -18.00
C ILE A 799 11.87 27.92 -17.76
N GLY A 800 11.19 27.12 -18.58
CA GLY A 800 9.81 26.70 -18.32
C GLY A 800 9.63 26.09 -16.93
N ASN A 801 10.56 25.25 -16.50
CA ASN A 801 10.56 24.69 -15.13
C ASN A 801 10.83 25.73 -14.03
N VAL A 802 11.55 26.81 -14.32
CA VAL A 802 11.72 27.93 -13.38
C VAL A 802 10.44 28.79 -13.36
N ALA A 803 9.85 29.06 -14.52
CA ALA A 803 8.63 29.85 -14.66
C ALA A 803 7.45 29.19 -13.91
N SER A 804 7.29 27.85 -14.01
CA SER A 804 6.22 27.14 -13.30
C SER A 804 6.30 27.27 -11.76
N ARG A 805 7.49 27.50 -11.19
CA ARG A 805 7.64 27.76 -9.75
C ARG A 805 7.27 29.20 -9.35
N LEU A 806 7.14 30.06 -10.33
CA LEU A 806 6.82 31.50 -10.14
C LEU A 806 5.38 31.81 -10.51
N GLU A 807 4.59 30.81 -10.92
CA GLU A 807 3.15 30.96 -11.20
C GLU A 807 2.38 31.56 -10.03
N ASP A 808 2.72 31.17 -8.78
CA ASP A 808 2.12 31.74 -7.57
C ASP A 808 2.33 33.24 -7.42
N LYS A 809 3.37 33.79 -8.06
CA LYS A 809 3.72 35.22 -8.05
C LYS A 809 3.29 35.98 -9.31
N ASN A 810 2.69 35.26 -10.27
CA ASN A 810 2.29 35.79 -11.57
C ASN A 810 3.43 36.50 -12.34
N ILE A 811 4.66 35.97 -12.26
CA ILE A 811 5.82 36.53 -12.96
C ILE A 811 6.10 35.68 -14.18
N VAL A 812 6.14 36.31 -15.36
CA VAL A 812 6.47 35.64 -16.62
C VAL A 812 7.94 35.93 -16.96
N ILE A 813 8.71 34.90 -17.26
CA ILE A 813 10.12 35.03 -17.66
C ILE A 813 10.20 34.96 -19.19
N ARG A 814 10.86 35.95 -19.81
CA ARG A 814 11.17 35.98 -21.24
C ARG A 814 12.64 36.22 -21.48
N LEU A 815 13.29 35.37 -22.28
CA LEU A 815 14.68 35.55 -22.70
C LEU A 815 14.74 35.98 -24.16
N THR A 816 15.61 36.95 -24.48
CA THR A 816 15.97 37.27 -25.85
C THR A 816 16.88 36.16 -26.43
N ASP A 817 16.95 36.02 -27.73
CA ASP A 817 17.82 35.03 -28.37
C ASP A 817 19.30 35.21 -27.97
N LYS A 818 19.75 36.46 -27.80
CA LYS A 818 21.09 36.78 -27.28
C LYS A 818 21.30 36.29 -25.86
N ALA A 819 20.30 36.41 -24.99
CA ALA A 819 20.37 35.91 -23.62
C ALA A 819 20.43 34.37 -23.56
N LYS A 820 19.72 33.69 -24.48
CA LYS A 820 19.81 32.24 -24.62
C LYS A 820 21.21 31.81 -25.08
N ASP A 821 21.75 32.45 -26.14
CA ASP A 821 23.10 32.19 -26.62
C ASP A 821 24.17 32.44 -25.55
N PHE A 822 24.03 33.52 -24.79
CA PHE A 822 24.90 33.84 -23.68
C PHE A 822 24.85 32.75 -22.59
N THR A 823 23.67 32.29 -22.26
CA THR A 823 23.46 31.22 -21.28
C THR A 823 24.08 29.90 -21.76
N VAL A 824 23.92 29.57 -23.04
CA VAL A 824 24.57 28.42 -23.66
C VAL A 824 26.08 28.53 -23.65
N ALA A 825 26.65 29.68 -24.06
CA ALA A 825 28.10 29.91 -24.06
C ALA A 825 28.73 29.75 -22.68
N LYS A 826 28.04 30.19 -21.62
CA LYS A 826 28.46 30.04 -20.21
C LYS A 826 28.26 28.64 -19.65
N GLY A 827 27.19 27.96 -20.08
CA GLY A 827 26.75 26.71 -19.49
C GLY A 827 27.14 25.45 -20.25
N TYR A 828 27.76 25.55 -21.42
CA TYR A 828 28.16 24.38 -22.19
C TYR A 828 29.65 24.10 -22.08
N ASP A 829 29.94 22.81 -21.74
CA ASP A 829 31.31 22.30 -21.75
C ASP A 829 31.34 20.97 -22.54
N PRO A 830 32.18 20.81 -23.55
CA PRO A 830 32.27 19.58 -24.36
C PRO A 830 32.53 18.30 -23.54
N GLN A 831 33.17 18.41 -22.36
CA GLN A 831 33.43 17.26 -21.48
C GLN A 831 32.24 16.91 -20.58
N PHE A 832 31.46 17.92 -20.16
CA PHE A 832 30.36 17.78 -19.19
C PHE A 832 28.95 17.94 -19.82
N GLY A 833 28.92 18.25 -21.13
CA GLY A 833 27.67 18.42 -21.90
C GLY A 833 26.80 19.57 -21.37
N ALA A 834 25.51 19.34 -21.29
CA ALA A 834 24.52 20.30 -20.75
C ALA A 834 24.45 20.35 -19.22
N ARG A 835 25.23 19.55 -18.49
CA ARG A 835 25.17 19.53 -17.00
C ARG A 835 25.49 20.89 -16.36
N PRO A 836 26.49 21.68 -16.83
CA PRO A 836 26.76 22.99 -16.28
C PRO A 836 25.71 24.05 -16.61
N LEU A 837 24.85 23.86 -17.63
CA LEU A 837 23.75 24.78 -17.98
C LEU A 837 22.85 25.08 -16.81
N ARG A 838 22.57 24.11 -15.96
CA ARG A 838 21.74 24.30 -14.75
C ARG A 838 22.35 25.35 -13.81
N ARG A 839 23.66 25.30 -13.63
CA ARG A 839 24.37 26.30 -12.80
C ARG A 839 24.39 27.67 -13.47
N ALA A 840 24.57 27.70 -14.81
CA ALA A 840 24.50 28.94 -15.57
C ALA A 840 23.11 29.59 -15.46
N ILE A 841 22.03 28.81 -15.63
CA ILE A 841 20.67 29.30 -15.44
C ILE A 841 20.45 29.82 -14.02
N GLN A 842 20.91 29.10 -13.01
CA GLN A 842 20.81 29.55 -11.62
C GLN A 842 21.47 30.92 -11.43
N SER A 843 22.75 31.07 -11.86
CA SER A 843 23.51 32.31 -11.63
C SER A 843 23.12 33.47 -12.54
N LEU A 844 22.66 33.20 -13.79
CA LEU A 844 22.34 34.22 -14.78
C LEU A 844 20.87 34.63 -14.77
N ILE A 845 19.98 33.74 -14.33
CA ILE A 845 18.53 33.95 -14.40
C ILE A 845 17.93 33.97 -13.00
N GLU A 846 18.04 32.87 -12.20
CA GLU A 846 17.39 32.79 -10.89
C GLU A 846 17.96 33.84 -9.91
N ASP A 847 19.29 33.94 -9.78
CA ASP A 847 19.94 34.93 -8.87
C ASP A 847 19.65 36.35 -9.35
N ARG A 848 19.72 36.62 -10.67
CA ARG A 848 19.43 37.93 -11.23
C ARG A 848 17.98 38.35 -11.09
N LEU A 849 17.05 37.40 -11.26
CA LEU A 849 15.64 37.67 -11.02
C LEU A 849 15.38 37.99 -9.54
N ALA A 850 16.03 37.25 -8.64
CA ALA A 850 15.92 37.53 -7.20
C ALA A 850 16.43 38.90 -6.83
N GLU A 851 17.60 39.35 -7.40
CA GLU A 851 18.13 40.70 -7.24
C GLU A 851 17.13 41.75 -7.80
N ALA A 852 16.62 41.56 -9.02
CA ALA A 852 15.69 42.48 -9.65
C ALA A 852 14.36 42.63 -8.89
N LEU A 853 13.88 41.56 -8.26
CA LEU A 853 12.70 41.59 -7.38
C LEU A 853 12.96 42.34 -6.07
N LEU A 854 14.17 42.17 -5.50
CA LEU A 854 14.56 42.88 -4.25
C LEU A 854 14.79 44.36 -4.51
N ASP A 855 15.36 44.71 -5.66
CA ASP A 855 15.62 46.11 -6.06
C ASP A 855 14.39 46.84 -6.60
N GLY A 856 13.27 46.11 -6.77
CA GLY A 856 12.02 46.66 -7.30
C GLY A 856 12.06 47.00 -8.80
N VAL A 857 12.94 46.36 -9.55
CA VAL A 857 13.01 46.47 -11.02
C VAL A 857 11.90 45.66 -11.68
N VAL A 858 11.54 44.53 -11.07
CA VAL A 858 10.43 43.65 -11.49
C VAL A 858 9.46 43.51 -10.32
N HIS A 859 8.14 43.59 -10.59
CA HIS A 859 7.10 43.46 -9.59
C HIS A 859 6.24 42.23 -9.89
N GLU A 860 5.46 41.80 -8.89
CA GLU A 860 4.49 40.69 -9.08
C GLU A 860 3.44 41.08 -10.15
N GLY A 861 3.22 40.21 -11.14
CA GLY A 861 2.32 40.47 -12.26
C GLY A 861 2.98 41.09 -13.47
N GLU A 862 4.30 41.21 -13.52
CA GLU A 862 5.06 41.76 -14.64
C GLU A 862 5.84 40.69 -15.41
N VAL A 863 6.26 41.02 -16.63
CA VAL A 863 7.13 40.18 -17.47
C VAL A 863 8.58 40.57 -17.22
N ALA A 864 9.39 39.67 -16.69
CA ALA A 864 10.83 39.81 -16.56
C ALA A 864 11.52 39.48 -17.88
N VAL A 865 12.08 40.47 -18.57
CA VAL A 865 12.81 40.28 -19.83
C VAL A 865 14.32 40.28 -19.54
N PHE A 866 14.97 39.19 -19.97
CA PHE A 866 16.41 39.02 -19.85
C PHE A 866 17.07 39.32 -21.20
N ASP A 867 18.06 40.19 -21.20
CA ASP A 867 18.86 40.54 -22.37
C ASP A 867 20.35 40.64 -21.98
N VAL A 868 21.22 40.68 -22.97
CA VAL A 868 22.68 40.83 -22.80
C VAL A 868 23.10 42.27 -23.09
N ASP A 869 24.06 42.76 -22.34
CA ASP A 869 24.67 44.09 -22.59
C ASP A 869 24.98 44.28 -24.09
N PRO A 870 24.39 45.30 -24.76
CA PRO A 870 24.58 45.54 -26.18
C PRO A 870 26.05 45.79 -26.59
N SER A 871 26.93 46.10 -25.65
CA SER A 871 28.36 46.30 -25.92
C SER A 871 29.17 45.01 -26.15
N LEU A 872 28.60 43.84 -25.79
CA LEU A 872 29.25 42.53 -25.87
C LEU A 872 29.05 41.87 -27.24
N SER A 873 30.15 41.41 -27.82
CA SER A 873 30.06 40.56 -29.01
C SER A 873 29.80 39.08 -28.65
N PRO A 874 29.17 38.27 -29.52
CA PRO A 874 28.97 36.85 -29.27
C PRO A 874 30.26 36.07 -28.93
N ASP A 875 31.42 36.50 -29.49
CA ASP A 875 32.72 35.86 -29.25
C ASP A 875 33.22 36.04 -27.81
N ASP A 876 32.79 37.12 -27.14
CA ASP A 876 33.17 37.47 -25.76
C ASP A 876 32.28 36.84 -24.71
N TYR A 877 31.19 36.19 -25.09
CA TYR A 877 30.19 35.62 -24.19
C TYR A 877 30.74 34.64 -23.13
N LYS A 878 31.71 33.85 -23.55
CA LYS A 878 32.31 32.83 -22.64
C LYS A 878 33.09 33.45 -21.46
N ASP A 879 33.77 34.62 -21.68
CA ASP A 879 34.62 35.26 -20.69
C ASP A 879 33.94 36.42 -19.95
N ALA A 880 32.79 36.91 -20.45
CA ALA A 880 32.04 38.02 -19.85
C ALA A 880 31.51 37.70 -18.43
N PRO A 881 31.41 38.66 -17.51
CA PRO A 881 30.88 38.43 -16.19
C PRO A 881 29.37 38.16 -16.21
N ALA A 882 28.86 37.48 -15.17
CA ALA A 882 27.42 37.20 -15.04
C ALA A 882 26.56 38.50 -14.99
N SER A 883 27.17 39.64 -14.57
CA SER A 883 26.54 40.94 -14.55
C SER A 883 26.21 41.52 -15.94
N ALA A 884 26.72 40.91 -17.00
CA ALA A 884 26.37 41.26 -18.37
C ALA A 884 24.92 40.83 -18.77
N MET A 885 24.29 39.97 -17.99
CA MET A 885 22.86 39.68 -18.12
C MET A 885 22.06 40.78 -17.43
N ILE A 886 21.24 41.47 -18.20
CA ILE A 886 20.41 42.60 -17.77
C ILE A 886 18.95 42.11 -17.64
N VAL A 887 18.29 42.51 -16.57
CA VAL A 887 16.87 42.22 -16.35
C VAL A 887 16.10 43.52 -16.45
N THR A 888 15.05 43.53 -17.23
CA THR A 888 14.11 44.67 -17.40
C THR A 888 12.69 44.19 -17.19
N SER A 889 11.78 45.04 -16.73
CA SER A 889 10.36 44.70 -16.63
C SER A 889 9.59 45.29 -17.84
N GLU A 890 8.66 44.51 -18.34
CA GLU A 890 7.63 44.96 -19.28
C GLU A 890 6.27 44.81 -18.57
N SER A 891 5.45 45.91 -18.58
CA SER A 891 4.06 45.80 -18.12
C SER A 891 3.27 44.94 -19.10
N GLU A 892 2.46 44.02 -18.57
CA GLU A 892 1.63 43.13 -19.40
C GLU A 892 0.88 43.88 -20.48
N VAL A 893 1.19 43.62 -21.74
CA VAL A 893 0.31 43.90 -22.87
C VAL A 893 -0.61 42.70 -22.98
N THR A 894 -1.86 42.89 -22.58
CA THR A 894 -3.00 41.99 -22.73
C THR A 894 -3.06 41.41 -24.16
N ASP A 895 -2.61 40.14 -24.31
CA ASP A 895 -3.21 39.19 -25.24
C ASP A 895 -2.75 37.73 -24.89
N PRO A 896 -3.65 36.88 -24.43
CA PRO A 896 -3.28 35.49 -24.06
C PRO A 896 -3.34 34.52 -25.27
N ALA A 897 -3.09 34.96 -26.49
CA ALA A 897 -3.31 34.17 -27.71
C ALA A 897 -2.04 33.82 -28.50
N THR A 898 -0.83 34.04 -27.92
CA THR A 898 0.42 33.63 -28.62
C THR A 898 1.52 33.26 -27.62
N VAL A 899 1.36 32.10 -27.00
CA VAL A 899 2.47 31.35 -26.39
C VAL A 899 2.39 29.91 -26.86
#